data_12cbee6bb9277ffdb244caef51377ea4
#
_entry.id   12cbee6bb9277ffdb244caef51377ea4
#
_cell.length_a   1.000
_cell.length_b   1.000
_cell.length_c   1.000
_cell.angle_alpha   90.00
_cell.angle_beta   90.00
_cell.angle_gamma   90.00
#
_symmetry.space_group_name_H-M   'P 1'
#
loop_
_entity.id
_entity.type
_entity.pdbx_description
1 polymer ?
#
loop_
_entity_poly.entity_id
_entity_poly.type
_entity_poly.pdbx_seq_one_letter_code
_entity_poly.pdbx_strand_id
1 'polypeptide(L)'
;MIITELQQLYAAHPNVEGMYRLLQDNSVRHLYCSGLCASAASLFSSVLIQRVECPFVFILGDLEEAGYFYHDLTQILGTEQVLFFPSSFRRAIKYGQKDAANEILRTEVLSRLQKGEEGLCVVTYPDALAEKVVSRKELGDKTLKLHLGEKVDMDFVTEVLRSYSFEYVDYVYEPGQYAVRGSIIDVFSFSSEFPFRIDFFGDEVESIRTFEVESQLSKEKKENIVIVPDLSHSLEQRGNGGMVSFLDFLQPDTLLAMKDFLWLRERIQTVHDEALTAQAIAAREAEENGLISLDGKLIDGGEFTLRALDFRRIEFGTKPTGTPDATVTFNTTAQPIFHKNFDLVAESFHDYLSRNYALYICSDSLKQTERIRAIFEDRGDNISFTSVERTLHEGFADDALRLCIFTDHQLFDRFHKYNLKSDKARSGKVALSLKELNQFTPGDYVVHTDHGVGRFTGLVRIPNGDTTQEVMRLVYQNDDVVFVSIHSLHKVSKYKGKEGEAPRLNKLGTGAWEKLKDRTKTKIKDIARDLIKLYSQRREEKGFQYSPDSFLQRELEASFIYEDTPDQSKATADVKADMESTRPMDRLVCGDVGFGKTEVAVRAAFKAVADNKQVAVLVPTTVLAYQHFQTFKERLKGLPCRVEYLSRARTAAQAKAVVKGLAGGEVNILIGTHRILGKDVKFKDLGLLIIDEEQKFGVSVKEKLRQLKVNVDTLTMTATPIPRTLQFSLMGARDLSVIQTPPPNRYPIQTEVHTFNDEIITDAINFEMSRNGQVFFVNNRISNLVELKAMIERNIPDCRICIGHGQMEPAELEKIILDFVNYDYDVLLATTIIAVSYTHLRAHETDSYL
;
A
#
# COMPACT_ATOMS: atom_id res chain seq x y z
N MET A 1 2.64 -3.98 -28.79
CA MET A 1 2.81 -2.54 -29.04
C MET A 1 3.26 -1.89 -27.74
N ILE A 2 4.26 -1.04 -27.76
CA ILE A 2 4.66 -0.26 -26.59
C ILE A 2 3.87 1.05 -26.53
N ILE A 3 3.73 1.63 -25.33
CA ILE A 3 2.89 2.84 -25.14
C ILE A 3 3.38 4.07 -25.92
N THR A 4 4.67 4.17 -26.17
CA THR A 4 5.25 5.23 -27.01
C THR A 4 4.82 5.14 -28.48
N GLU A 5 4.54 3.96 -29.00
CA GLU A 5 3.96 3.79 -30.34
C GLU A 5 2.51 4.28 -30.37
N LEU A 6 1.74 4.06 -29.31
CA LEU A 6 0.40 4.63 -29.14
C LEU A 6 0.45 6.16 -29.11
N GLN A 7 1.41 6.76 -28.40
CA GLN A 7 1.63 8.19 -28.40
C GLN A 7 1.94 8.72 -29.80
N GLN A 8 2.78 8.01 -30.58
CA GLN A 8 3.09 8.39 -31.96
C GLN A 8 1.84 8.34 -32.88
N LEU A 9 0.96 7.37 -32.69
CA LEU A 9 -0.33 7.36 -33.39
C LEU A 9 -1.17 8.58 -33.01
N TYR A 10 -1.20 8.95 -31.73
CA TYR A 10 -1.95 10.11 -31.26
C TYR A 10 -1.32 11.45 -31.71
N ALA A 11 -0.01 11.46 -32.00
CA ALA A 11 0.65 12.64 -32.59
C ALA A 11 0.12 13.00 -34.00
N ALA A 12 -0.54 12.06 -34.68
CA ALA A 12 -1.22 12.33 -35.95
C ALA A 12 -2.62 12.96 -35.81
N HIS A 13 -3.09 13.20 -34.55
CA HIS A 13 -4.40 13.80 -34.32
C HIS A 13 -4.46 15.22 -34.96
N PRO A 14 -5.56 15.56 -35.69
CA PRO A 14 -5.67 16.83 -36.43
C PRO A 14 -5.47 18.06 -35.54
N ASN A 15 -5.90 18.00 -34.29
CA ASN A 15 -5.79 19.11 -33.34
C ASN A 15 -4.39 19.36 -32.81
N VAL A 16 -3.46 18.41 -32.92
CA VAL A 16 -2.07 18.56 -32.43
C VAL A 16 -1.36 19.68 -33.17
N GLU A 17 -1.43 19.70 -34.50
CA GLU A 17 -0.78 20.74 -35.30
C GLU A 17 -1.45 22.09 -35.11
N GLY A 18 -2.79 22.11 -35.02
CA GLY A 18 -3.54 23.35 -34.74
C GLY A 18 -3.17 23.95 -33.38
N MET A 19 -3.10 23.11 -32.34
CA MET A 19 -2.74 23.51 -31.00
C MET A 19 -1.29 23.99 -30.90
N TYR A 20 -0.37 23.32 -31.59
CA TYR A 20 1.03 23.73 -31.64
C TYR A 20 1.19 25.14 -32.25
N ARG A 21 0.48 25.46 -33.37
CA ARG A 21 0.49 26.79 -33.96
C ARG A 21 -0.07 27.87 -33.06
N LEU A 22 -1.17 27.58 -32.37
CA LEU A 22 -1.77 28.46 -31.35
C LEU A 22 -0.80 28.75 -30.19
N LEU A 23 -0.04 27.72 -29.77
CA LEU A 23 0.96 27.87 -28.71
C LEU A 23 2.21 28.64 -29.19
N GLN A 24 2.51 28.72 -30.48
CA GLN A 24 3.59 29.55 -31.01
C GLN A 24 3.17 31.02 -31.15
N ASP A 25 1.89 31.31 -31.23
CA ASP A 25 1.38 32.67 -31.30
C ASP A 25 1.34 33.30 -29.90
N ASN A 26 2.24 34.23 -29.64
CA ASN A 26 2.33 34.95 -28.36
C ASN A 26 1.11 35.84 -28.03
N SER A 27 0.26 36.13 -29.02
CA SER A 27 -0.99 36.87 -28.78
C SER A 27 -2.06 36.01 -28.11
N VAL A 28 -1.98 34.69 -28.23
CA VAL A 28 -2.91 33.73 -27.65
C VAL A 28 -2.45 33.39 -26.23
N ARG A 29 -3.16 33.86 -25.24
CA ARG A 29 -2.84 33.64 -23.81
C ARG A 29 -3.77 32.68 -23.12
N HIS A 30 -5.02 32.55 -23.59
CA HIS A 30 -6.02 31.69 -23.01
C HIS A 30 -6.59 30.72 -24.07
N LEU A 31 -6.21 29.50 -24.01
CA LEU A 31 -6.70 28.40 -24.84
C LEU A 31 -7.70 27.56 -24.06
N TYR A 32 -8.78 27.14 -24.70
CA TYR A 32 -9.73 26.21 -24.13
C TYR A 32 -9.82 24.92 -24.96
N CYS A 33 -9.61 23.77 -24.30
CA CYS A 33 -9.75 22.44 -24.89
C CYS A 33 -11.07 21.82 -24.40
N SER A 34 -12.05 21.66 -25.29
CA SER A 34 -13.33 21.01 -24.98
C SER A 34 -13.35 19.57 -25.45
N GLY A 35 -14.06 18.69 -24.71
CA GLY A 35 -14.33 17.33 -25.14
C GLY A 35 -13.18 16.33 -24.92
N LEU A 36 -12.14 16.68 -24.18
CA LEU A 36 -11.14 15.73 -23.70
C LEU A 36 -11.67 15.03 -22.46
N CYS A 37 -11.77 13.69 -22.48
CA CYS A 37 -12.21 12.89 -21.35
C CYS A 37 -11.23 11.76 -21.06
N ALA A 38 -11.29 11.21 -19.85
CA ALA A 38 -10.49 10.09 -19.42
C ALA A 38 -8.98 10.34 -19.70
N SER A 39 -8.21 9.30 -20.00
CA SER A 39 -6.78 9.42 -20.32
C SER A 39 -6.48 10.04 -21.70
N ALA A 40 -7.49 10.49 -22.46
CA ALA A 40 -7.26 11.27 -23.68
C ALA A 40 -6.52 12.58 -23.38
N ALA A 41 -6.81 13.23 -22.24
CA ALA A 41 -6.16 14.46 -21.82
C ALA A 41 -4.67 14.24 -21.53
N SER A 42 -4.29 13.18 -20.84
CA SER A 42 -2.90 12.85 -20.52
C SER A 42 -2.14 12.44 -21.79
N LEU A 43 -2.75 11.64 -22.68
CA LEU A 43 -2.11 11.20 -23.92
C LEU A 43 -1.89 12.38 -24.87
N PHE A 44 -2.88 13.26 -25.06
CA PHE A 44 -2.75 14.48 -25.85
C PHE A 44 -1.69 15.42 -25.27
N SER A 45 -1.72 15.63 -23.96
CA SER A 45 -0.74 16.50 -23.28
C SER A 45 0.68 15.96 -23.45
N SER A 46 0.88 14.65 -23.42
CA SER A 46 2.20 14.05 -23.64
C SER A 46 2.81 14.37 -25.01
N VAL A 47 1.96 14.45 -26.04
CA VAL A 47 2.39 14.83 -27.38
C VAL A 47 2.78 16.32 -27.44
N LEU A 48 2.02 17.19 -26.76
CA LEU A 48 2.34 18.63 -26.70
C LEU A 48 3.64 18.89 -25.95
N ILE A 49 3.86 18.24 -24.81
CA ILE A 49 5.08 18.36 -24.00
C ILE A 49 6.33 18.03 -24.81
N GLN A 50 6.27 17.02 -25.70
CA GLN A 50 7.40 16.67 -26.56
C GLN A 50 7.66 17.66 -27.71
N ARG A 51 6.64 18.45 -28.09
CA ARG A 51 6.75 19.38 -29.22
C ARG A 51 7.08 20.82 -28.81
N VAL A 52 6.72 21.19 -27.58
CA VAL A 52 6.85 22.57 -27.11
C VAL A 52 7.97 22.62 -26.06
N GLU A 53 8.98 23.44 -26.33
CA GLU A 53 10.19 23.58 -25.51
C GLU A 53 9.98 24.53 -24.32
N CYS A 54 8.88 24.37 -23.56
CA CYS A 54 8.65 25.17 -22.36
C CYS A 54 8.17 24.25 -21.21
N PRO A 55 8.36 24.67 -19.96
CA PRO A 55 7.86 23.92 -18.82
C PRO A 55 6.32 23.91 -18.78
N PHE A 56 5.73 22.77 -18.40
CA PHE A 56 4.30 22.64 -18.19
C PHE A 56 3.98 22.44 -16.72
N VAL A 57 2.93 23.10 -16.24
CA VAL A 57 2.36 22.82 -14.92
C VAL A 57 0.89 22.45 -15.10
N PHE A 58 0.54 21.21 -14.77
CA PHE A 58 -0.82 20.69 -14.78
C PHE A 58 -1.43 20.82 -13.39
N ILE A 59 -2.57 21.49 -13.30
CA ILE A 59 -3.31 21.72 -12.07
C ILE A 59 -4.65 21.01 -12.21
N LEU A 60 -4.81 19.86 -11.52
CA LEU A 60 -6.00 19.04 -11.53
C LEU A 60 -6.89 19.35 -10.32
N GLY A 61 -8.07 18.76 -10.24
CA GLY A 61 -9.09 19.07 -9.24
C GLY A 61 -8.69 18.71 -7.81
N ASP A 62 -8.06 17.56 -7.62
CA ASP A 62 -7.66 17.05 -6.31
C ASP A 62 -6.41 16.14 -6.41
N LEU A 63 -6.00 15.61 -5.26
CA LEU A 63 -4.85 14.71 -5.14
C LEU A 63 -4.99 13.44 -6.00
N GLU A 64 -6.20 12.86 -6.02
CA GLU A 64 -6.44 11.59 -6.68
C GLU A 64 -6.36 11.76 -8.21
N GLU A 65 -7.07 12.73 -8.74
CA GLU A 65 -7.04 13.07 -10.17
C GLU A 65 -5.63 13.45 -10.62
N ALA A 66 -4.92 14.28 -9.83
CA ALA A 66 -3.53 14.64 -10.11
C ALA A 66 -2.60 13.43 -10.08
N GLY A 67 -2.83 12.49 -9.15
CA GLY A 67 -2.07 11.26 -9.04
C GLY A 67 -2.24 10.35 -10.26
N TYR A 68 -3.44 10.18 -10.76
CA TYR A 68 -3.71 9.39 -11.97
C TYR A 68 -3.16 10.06 -13.23
N PHE A 69 -3.33 11.37 -13.35
CA PHE A 69 -2.75 12.12 -14.49
C PHE A 69 -1.22 12.06 -14.50
N TYR A 70 -0.59 12.18 -13.32
CA TYR A 70 0.84 11.99 -13.16
C TYR A 70 1.26 10.56 -13.55
N HIS A 71 0.49 9.56 -13.11
CA HIS A 71 0.75 8.16 -13.48
C HIS A 71 0.74 7.96 -14.99
N ASP A 72 -0.31 8.40 -15.67
CA ASP A 72 -0.43 8.30 -17.13
C ASP A 72 0.75 8.95 -17.84
N LEU A 73 1.08 10.19 -17.47
CA LEU A 73 2.20 10.90 -18.07
C LEU A 73 3.53 10.19 -17.81
N THR A 74 3.75 9.61 -16.63
CA THR A 74 4.97 8.88 -16.32
C THR A 74 5.06 7.54 -17.08
N GLN A 75 3.95 6.88 -17.36
CA GLN A 75 3.92 5.70 -18.21
C GLN A 75 4.31 6.03 -19.66
N ILE A 76 3.91 7.20 -20.16
CA ILE A 76 4.14 7.63 -21.55
C ILE A 76 5.52 8.27 -21.73
N LEU A 77 5.89 9.23 -20.87
CA LEU A 77 7.08 10.09 -21.02
C LEU A 77 8.27 9.61 -20.17
N GLY A 78 8.03 8.72 -19.21
CA GLY A 78 9.03 8.32 -18.22
C GLY A 78 9.08 9.22 -16.99
N THR A 79 9.75 8.72 -15.94
CA THR A 79 9.78 9.36 -14.61
C THR A 79 10.76 10.53 -14.51
N GLU A 80 11.63 10.73 -15.51
CA GLU A 80 12.64 11.80 -15.49
C GLU A 80 12.06 13.16 -15.91
N GLN A 81 11.08 13.20 -16.79
CA GLN A 81 10.49 14.44 -17.30
C GLN A 81 9.27 14.90 -16.50
N VAL A 82 8.58 13.97 -15.82
CA VAL A 82 7.32 14.23 -15.11
C VAL A 82 7.55 14.24 -13.61
N LEU A 83 7.19 15.35 -12.96
CA LEU A 83 7.35 15.57 -11.54
C LEU A 83 5.99 15.74 -10.86
N PHE A 84 5.89 15.32 -9.61
CA PHE A 84 4.70 15.51 -8.81
C PHE A 84 4.95 16.49 -7.67
N PHE A 85 4.11 17.51 -7.54
CA PHE A 85 4.20 18.51 -6.49
C PHE A 85 3.03 18.38 -5.53
N PRO A 86 3.18 17.61 -4.41
CA PRO A 86 2.12 17.37 -3.44
C PRO A 86 2.02 18.47 -2.38
N SER A 87 0.94 18.44 -1.57
CA SER A 87 0.87 19.15 -0.31
C SER A 87 1.89 18.60 0.69
N SER A 88 2.47 19.46 1.52
CA SER A 88 3.41 19.06 2.58
C SER A 88 2.73 18.29 3.71
N PHE A 89 1.41 18.34 3.82
CA PHE A 89 0.64 17.71 4.87
C PHE A 89 0.04 16.37 4.42
N ARG A 90 -0.10 15.42 5.38
CA ARG A 90 -0.64 14.08 5.09
C ARG A 90 -2.13 14.07 4.76
N ARG A 91 -2.89 14.93 5.46
CA ARG A 91 -4.35 15.08 5.29
C ARG A 91 -4.68 16.55 5.13
N ALA A 92 -5.75 17.01 5.71
CA ALA A 92 -6.02 18.44 5.73
C ALA A 92 -4.92 19.18 6.52
N ILE A 93 -4.55 20.39 6.08
CA ILE A 93 -3.64 21.32 6.76
C ILE A 93 -4.02 21.51 8.23
N LYS A 94 -5.29 21.32 8.53
CA LYS A 94 -5.93 21.38 9.84
C LYS A 94 -5.16 20.63 10.96
N TYR A 95 -4.50 19.52 10.66
CA TYR A 95 -3.83 18.68 11.67
C TYR A 95 -2.34 18.96 11.86
N GLY A 96 -1.74 19.84 11.06
CA GLY A 96 -0.37 20.32 11.25
C GLY A 96 0.75 19.28 11.11
N GLN A 97 0.45 18.05 10.69
CA GLN A 97 1.44 16.99 10.52
C GLN A 97 2.00 17.00 9.10
N LYS A 98 3.29 17.31 8.98
CA LYS A 98 4.03 17.25 7.72
C LYS A 98 4.45 15.84 7.36
N ASP A 99 4.51 15.55 6.07
CA ASP A 99 5.00 14.29 5.53
C ASP A 99 6.36 14.48 4.88
N ALA A 100 7.41 13.91 5.49
CA ALA A 100 8.78 14.00 4.98
C ALA A 100 8.91 13.49 3.54
N ALA A 101 8.13 12.51 3.13
CA ALA A 101 8.16 11.99 1.77
C ALA A 101 7.58 13.01 0.75
N ASN A 102 6.55 13.76 1.13
CA ASN A 102 6.01 14.82 0.30
C ASN A 102 6.99 16.00 0.21
N GLU A 103 7.69 16.34 1.30
CA GLU A 103 8.73 17.38 1.30
C GLU A 103 9.88 17.05 0.34
N ILE A 104 10.26 15.78 0.21
CA ILE A 104 11.26 15.34 -0.78
C ILE A 104 10.77 15.66 -2.20
N LEU A 105 9.54 15.29 -2.54
CA LEU A 105 8.99 15.56 -3.86
C LEU A 105 8.88 17.06 -4.15
N ARG A 106 8.44 17.87 -3.17
CA ARG A 106 8.38 19.33 -3.30
C ARG A 106 9.77 19.90 -3.54
N THR A 107 10.76 19.49 -2.76
CA THR A 107 12.15 19.94 -2.86
C THR A 107 12.77 19.51 -4.19
N GLU A 108 12.49 18.32 -4.70
CA GLU A 108 12.92 17.85 -6.02
C GLU A 108 12.39 18.77 -7.12
N VAL A 109 11.08 19.07 -7.11
CA VAL A 109 10.45 19.97 -8.08
C VAL A 109 11.09 21.36 -8.06
N LEU A 110 11.20 21.99 -6.87
CA LEU A 110 11.78 23.33 -6.73
C LEU A 110 13.24 23.38 -7.20
N SER A 111 14.04 22.37 -6.85
CA SER A 111 15.45 22.27 -7.24
C SER A 111 15.62 22.14 -8.76
N ARG A 112 14.79 21.35 -9.43
CA ARG A 112 14.85 21.13 -10.88
C ARG A 112 14.34 22.35 -11.66
N LEU A 113 13.26 22.98 -11.20
CA LEU A 113 12.77 24.25 -11.77
C LEU A 113 13.78 25.38 -11.60
N GLN A 114 14.55 25.41 -10.50
CA GLN A 114 15.61 26.40 -10.28
C GLN A 114 16.77 26.23 -11.27
N LYS A 115 17.12 24.97 -11.62
CA LYS A 115 18.17 24.69 -12.61
C LYS A 115 17.78 25.08 -14.03
N GLY A 116 16.49 25.34 -14.30
CA GLY A 116 15.98 25.66 -15.64
C GLY A 116 16.08 24.50 -16.61
N GLU A 117 15.87 23.26 -16.12
CA GLU A 117 15.83 22.08 -16.99
C GLU A 117 14.69 22.20 -18.00
N GLU A 118 14.99 22.01 -19.27
CA GLU A 118 14.02 22.10 -20.37
C GLU A 118 13.07 20.89 -20.40
N GLY A 119 11.84 21.10 -20.87
CA GLY A 119 10.86 20.01 -21.06
C GLY A 119 10.30 19.39 -19.78
N LEU A 120 10.44 20.08 -18.63
CA LEU A 120 9.86 19.59 -17.36
C LEU A 120 8.35 19.74 -17.36
N CYS A 121 7.69 18.70 -16.87
CA CYS A 121 6.26 18.67 -16.61
C CYS A 121 6.01 18.48 -15.10
N VAL A 122 5.29 19.41 -14.48
CA VAL A 122 4.90 19.34 -13.08
C VAL A 122 3.40 19.10 -12.98
N VAL A 123 2.97 18.09 -12.22
CA VAL A 123 1.57 17.81 -11.93
C VAL A 123 1.29 18.16 -10.47
N THR A 124 0.22 18.89 -10.22
CA THR A 124 -0.15 19.39 -8.90
C THR A 124 -1.66 19.57 -8.75
N TYR A 125 -2.11 19.99 -7.57
CA TYR A 125 -3.52 20.20 -7.21
C TYR A 125 -3.68 21.36 -6.22
N PRO A 126 -4.91 21.88 -5.97
CA PRO A 126 -5.15 23.09 -5.21
C PRO A 126 -4.56 23.13 -3.81
N ASP A 127 -4.69 22.02 -3.04
CA ASP A 127 -4.20 21.96 -1.65
C ASP A 127 -2.67 22.16 -1.59
N ALA A 128 -1.94 21.64 -2.58
CA ALA A 128 -0.49 21.85 -2.68
C ALA A 128 -0.11 23.28 -3.08
N LEU A 129 -0.90 23.92 -3.96
CA LEU A 129 -0.68 25.28 -4.43
C LEU A 129 -1.07 26.34 -3.40
N ALA A 130 -1.99 26.02 -2.47
CA ALA A 130 -2.33 26.91 -1.37
C ALA A 130 -1.12 27.21 -0.47
N GLU A 131 -0.15 26.30 -0.41
CA GLU A 131 1.04 26.43 0.41
C GLU A 131 2.12 27.26 -0.29
N LYS A 132 2.66 28.26 0.43
CA LYS A 132 3.82 29.03 -0.03
C LYS A 132 5.09 28.19 -0.01
N VAL A 133 6.03 28.52 -0.88
CA VAL A 133 7.33 27.87 -1.02
C VAL A 133 8.45 28.88 -0.76
N VAL A 134 9.66 28.39 -0.55
CA VAL A 134 10.87 29.24 -0.46
C VAL A 134 11.12 29.98 -1.77
N SER A 135 11.66 31.20 -1.68
CA SER A 135 12.05 31.93 -2.87
C SER A 135 13.24 31.28 -3.59
N ARG A 136 13.39 31.53 -4.91
CA ARG A 136 14.54 31.04 -5.69
C ARG A 136 15.88 31.45 -5.08
N LYS A 137 15.98 32.66 -4.51
CA LYS A 137 17.19 33.15 -3.87
C LYS A 137 17.55 32.35 -2.63
N GLU A 138 16.60 32.14 -1.76
CA GLU A 138 16.82 31.37 -0.54
C GLU A 138 17.15 29.88 -0.81
N LEU A 139 16.51 29.28 -1.80
CA LEU A 139 16.85 27.93 -2.21
C LEU A 139 18.29 27.84 -2.71
N GLY A 140 18.75 28.84 -3.48
CA GLY A 140 20.14 28.90 -3.96
C GLY A 140 21.15 29.06 -2.84
N ASP A 141 20.86 29.94 -1.87
CA ASP A 141 21.74 30.22 -0.73
C ASP A 141 21.85 29.01 0.25
N LYS A 142 20.87 28.10 0.25
CA LYS A 142 20.80 26.92 1.12
C LYS A 142 21.08 25.60 0.37
N THR A 143 21.73 25.64 -0.75
CA THR A 143 22.06 24.46 -1.54
C THR A 143 23.56 24.22 -1.55
N LEU A 144 24.00 23.09 -0.99
CA LEU A 144 25.39 22.64 -1.08
C LEU A 144 25.54 21.73 -2.30
N LYS A 145 26.43 22.11 -3.22
CA LYS A 145 26.78 21.31 -4.40
C LYS A 145 28.17 20.75 -4.21
N LEU A 146 28.35 19.46 -4.48
CA LEU A 146 29.64 18.79 -4.44
C LEU A 146 29.85 18.01 -5.74
N HIS A 147 31.08 18.09 -6.23
CA HIS A 147 31.51 17.42 -7.47
C HIS A 147 32.65 16.44 -7.18
N LEU A 148 32.72 15.39 -7.98
CA LEU A 148 33.83 14.44 -7.95
C LEU A 148 35.15 15.16 -8.29
N GLY A 149 36.20 14.95 -7.48
CA GLY A 149 37.51 15.61 -7.64
C GLY A 149 37.53 17.05 -7.12
N GLU A 150 36.47 17.55 -6.53
CA GLU A 150 36.44 18.89 -5.91
C GLU A 150 37.27 18.92 -4.63
N LYS A 151 38.01 20.01 -4.43
CA LYS A 151 38.79 20.21 -3.18
C LYS A 151 37.93 20.98 -2.19
N VAL A 152 37.43 20.28 -1.25
CA VAL A 152 36.55 20.79 -0.18
C VAL A 152 36.89 20.10 1.13
N ASP A 153 37.15 20.88 2.18
CA ASP A 153 37.42 20.37 3.52
C ASP A 153 36.18 19.63 4.07
N MET A 154 36.40 18.44 4.60
CA MET A 154 35.36 17.62 5.21
C MET A 154 34.69 18.31 6.42
N ASP A 155 35.47 19.07 7.20
CA ASP A 155 34.96 19.83 8.34
C ASP A 155 34.02 20.95 7.86
N PHE A 156 34.35 21.60 6.75
CA PHE A 156 33.46 22.60 6.13
C PHE A 156 32.14 21.99 5.71
N VAL A 157 32.15 20.83 5.04
CA VAL A 157 30.90 20.13 4.67
C VAL A 157 30.07 19.80 5.91
N THR A 158 30.72 19.33 6.98
CA THR A 158 30.07 18.98 8.24
C THR A 158 29.47 20.23 8.92
N GLU A 159 30.17 21.37 8.90
CA GLU A 159 29.69 22.64 9.44
C GLU A 159 28.46 23.16 8.65
N VAL A 160 28.49 23.05 7.33
CA VAL A 160 27.34 23.39 6.46
C VAL A 160 26.14 22.49 6.78
N LEU A 161 26.33 21.18 6.92
CA LEU A 161 25.26 20.26 7.29
C LEU A 161 24.63 20.62 8.64
N ARG A 162 25.45 20.98 9.64
CA ARG A 162 24.95 21.47 10.92
C ARG A 162 24.17 22.77 10.80
N SER A 163 24.69 23.73 9.99
CA SER A 163 23.99 25.00 9.73
C SER A 163 22.66 24.81 9.01
N TYR A 164 22.52 23.71 8.27
CA TYR A 164 21.29 23.27 7.60
C TYR A 164 20.35 22.48 8.52
N SER A 165 20.68 22.35 9.81
CA SER A 165 19.92 21.60 10.81
C SER A 165 19.82 20.10 10.52
N PHE A 166 20.80 19.53 9.81
CA PHE A 166 20.90 18.06 9.70
C PHE A 166 21.29 17.46 11.06
N GLU A 167 20.59 16.38 11.41
CA GLU A 167 20.87 15.63 12.63
C GLU A 167 22.09 14.73 12.46
N TYR A 168 23.02 14.81 13.41
CA TYR A 168 24.16 13.89 13.43
C TYR A 168 23.74 12.54 14.02
N VAL A 169 23.95 11.46 13.26
CA VAL A 169 23.60 10.09 13.64
C VAL A 169 24.78 9.14 13.33
N ASP A 170 24.80 7.97 13.94
CA ASP A 170 25.83 6.96 13.63
C ASP A 170 25.60 6.31 12.25
N TYR A 171 24.34 6.19 11.84
CA TYR A 171 23.90 5.69 10.53
C TYR A 171 22.73 6.49 10.02
N VAL A 172 22.75 6.78 8.74
CA VAL A 172 21.74 7.58 8.07
C VAL A 172 20.57 6.70 7.63
N TYR A 173 19.35 7.05 8.06
CA TYR A 173 18.13 6.31 7.75
C TYR A 173 17.00 7.18 7.20
N GLU A 174 16.96 8.43 7.59
CA GLU A 174 15.90 9.36 7.23
C GLU A 174 16.48 10.64 6.62
N PRO A 175 15.72 11.34 5.73
CA PRO A 175 16.15 12.65 5.23
C PRO A 175 16.40 13.63 6.35
N GLY A 176 17.45 14.45 6.18
CA GLY A 176 17.89 15.38 7.21
C GLY A 176 18.90 14.80 8.20
N GLN A 177 19.36 13.57 7.99
CA GLN A 177 20.41 12.94 8.80
C GLN A 177 21.73 12.90 8.08
N TYR A 178 22.85 12.98 8.85
CA TYR A 178 24.19 12.74 8.35
C TYR A 178 25.05 11.98 9.36
N ALA A 179 26.03 11.25 8.85
CA ALA A 179 27.00 10.49 9.65
C ALA A 179 28.41 10.73 9.11
N VAL A 180 29.40 10.82 10.01
CA VAL A 180 30.82 10.95 9.66
C VAL A 180 31.57 9.74 10.18
N ARG A 181 32.24 9.00 9.28
CA ARG A 181 32.98 7.78 9.61
C ARG A 181 34.34 7.75 8.92
N GLY A 182 35.38 8.19 9.62
CA GLY A 182 36.72 8.34 9.04
C GLY A 182 36.71 9.38 7.91
N SER A 183 37.05 8.96 6.69
CA SER A 183 37.04 9.79 5.48
C SER A 183 35.66 9.85 4.79
N ILE A 184 34.64 9.24 5.36
CA ILE A 184 33.33 9.10 4.69
C ILE A 184 32.29 9.97 5.39
N ILE A 185 31.54 10.74 4.60
CA ILE A 185 30.32 11.41 5.01
C ILE A 185 29.15 10.73 4.34
N ASP A 186 28.25 10.17 5.12
CA ASP A 186 26.93 9.73 4.66
C ASP A 186 25.93 10.84 4.95
N VAL A 187 25.08 11.21 3.97
CA VAL A 187 24.09 12.28 4.13
C VAL A 187 22.82 11.95 3.35
N PHE A 188 21.66 12.14 3.98
CA PHE A 188 20.37 11.99 3.32
C PHE A 188 19.74 13.35 3.08
N SER A 189 19.89 13.84 1.88
CA SER A 189 19.34 15.10 1.42
C SER A 189 17.82 15.01 1.18
N PHE A 190 17.09 16.10 1.39
CA PHE A 190 15.68 16.22 0.99
C PHE A 190 15.50 16.33 -0.53
N SER A 191 16.58 16.42 -1.32
CA SER A 191 16.54 16.45 -2.78
C SER A 191 16.73 15.09 -3.45
N SER A 192 16.84 14.00 -2.71
CA SER A 192 17.16 12.67 -3.24
C SER A 192 16.37 11.55 -2.57
N GLU A 193 15.98 10.54 -3.36
CA GLU A 193 15.32 9.32 -2.88
C GLU A 193 16.27 8.42 -2.05
N PHE A 194 17.58 8.48 -2.34
CA PHE A 194 18.62 7.69 -1.66
C PHE A 194 19.62 8.59 -0.98
N PRO A 195 20.17 8.17 0.18
CA PRO A 195 21.27 8.88 0.81
C PRO A 195 22.55 8.79 -0.02
N PHE A 196 23.40 9.80 0.13
CA PHE A 196 24.70 9.89 -0.51
C PHE A 196 25.79 9.45 0.45
N ARG A 197 26.77 8.72 -0.08
CA ARG A 197 28.04 8.39 0.57
C ARG A 197 29.15 9.08 -0.18
N ILE A 198 29.81 10.00 0.50
CA ILE A 198 30.89 10.84 -0.04
C ILE A 198 32.17 10.38 0.63
N ASP A 199 33.13 9.92 -0.15
CA ASP A 199 34.43 9.47 0.33
C ASP A 199 35.48 10.53 -0.01
N PHE A 200 36.30 10.89 0.97
CA PHE A 200 37.30 11.93 0.85
C PHE A 200 38.70 11.32 0.92
N PHE A 201 39.58 11.81 0.04
CA PHE A 201 41.01 11.55 0.16
C PHE A 201 41.71 12.87 0.53
N GLY A 202 41.97 13.08 1.84
CA GLY A 202 42.38 14.39 2.35
C GLY A 202 41.22 15.40 2.15
N ASP A 203 41.48 16.49 1.46
CA ASP A 203 40.50 17.54 1.17
C ASP A 203 39.88 17.39 -0.22
N GLU A 204 40.00 16.24 -0.86
CA GLU A 204 39.46 16.00 -2.22
C GLU A 204 38.36 14.95 -2.15
N VAL A 205 37.24 15.20 -2.85
CA VAL A 205 36.15 14.26 -3.01
C VAL A 205 36.57 13.13 -3.96
N GLU A 206 36.93 11.97 -3.42
CA GLU A 206 37.41 10.81 -4.19
C GLU A 206 36.29 10.03 -4.84
N SER A 207 35.16 9.85 -4.14
CA SER A 207 34.01 9.18 -4.72
C SER A 207 32.69 9.64 -4.13
N ILE A 208 31.65 9.67 -4.98
CA ILE A 208 30.29 9.94 -4.57
C ILE A 208 29.42 8.77 -5.02
N ARG A 209 28.63 8.21 -4.10
CA ARG A 209 27.76 7.05 -4.37
C ARG A 209 26.43 7.23 -3.65
N THR A 210 25.35 6.76 -4.26
CA THR A 210 24.11 6.51 -3.54
C THR A 210 24.20 5.16 -2.84
N PHE A 211 23.50 5.00 -1.72
CA PHE A 211 23.41 3.71 -1.04
C PHE A 211 22.00 3.42 -0.56
N GLU A 212 21.72 2.15 -0.36
CA GLU A 212 20.42 1.69 0.10
C GLU A 212 20.40 1.74 1.64
N VAL A 213 19.34 2.35 2.19
CA VAL A 213 19.20 2.54 3.64
C VAL A 213 19.17 1.20 4.38
N GLU A 214 18.48 0.19 3.84
CA GLU A 214 18.31 -1.12 4.47
C GLU A 214 19.61 -1.93 4.57
N SER A 215 20.31 -2.05 3.47
CA SER A 215 21.52 -2.86 3.37
C SER A 215 22.78 -2.09 3.68
N GLN A 216 22.74 -0.74 3.69
CA GLN A 216 23.89 0.16 3.77
C GLN A 216 24.90 -0.06 2.64
N LEU A 217 24.51 -0.76 1.58
CA LEU A 217 25.35 -1.06 0.42
C LEU A 217 25.24 0.03 -0.63
N SER A 218 26.35 0.38 -1.23
CA SER A 218 26.41 1.36 -2.34
C SER A 218 25.67 0.83 -3.57
N LYS A 219 24.91 1.71 -4.23
CA LYS A 219 24.08 1.38 -5.38
C LYS A 219 24.63 1.93 -6.68
N GLU A 220 24.76 3.25 -6.77
CA GLU A 220 25.18 3.94 -7.99
C GLU A 220 26.28 4.96 -7.70
N LYS A 221 27.19 5.16 -8.66
CA LYS A 221 28.18 6.25 -8.63
C LYS A 221 27.56 7.50 -9.24
N LYS A 222 27.85 8.65 -8.65
CA LYS A 222 27.44 9.97 -9.14
C LYS A 222 28.67 10.85 -9.34
N GLU A 223 28.64 11.73 -10.34
CA GLU A 223 29.70 12.70 -10.60
C GLU A 223 29.47 14.00 -9.81
N ASN A 224 28.22 14.30 -9.52
CA ASN A 224 27.81 15.46 -8.75
C ASN A 224 26.59 15.16 -7.90
N ILE A 225 26.47 15.87 -6.78
CA ILE A 225 25.32 15.80 -5.89
C ILE A 225 24.89 17.19 -5.44
N VAL A 226 23.63 17.27 -5.05
CA VAL A 226 23.01 18.46 -4.49
C VAL A 226 22.41 18.10 -3.14
N ILE A 227 22.87 18.77 -2.09
CA ILE A 227 22.37 18.58 -0.73
C ILE A 227 21.52 19.80 -0.37
N VAL A 228 20.25 19.53 -0.07
CA VAL A 228 19.25 20.54 0.30
C VAL A 228 18.68 20.19 1.67
N PRO A 229 18.58 21.14 2.61
CA PRO A 229 17.97 20.93 3.93
C PRO A 229 16.44 20.81 3.83
N ASP A 230 15.81 20.51 4.98
CA ASP A 230 14.40 20.75 5.15
C ASP A 230 14.11 22.26 5.02
N LEU A 231 13.54 22.64 3.88
CA LEU A 231 13.26 24.02 3.57
C LEU A 231 12.16 24.60 4.45
N SER A 232 11.30 23.76 4.99
CA SER A 232 10.17 24.17 5.82
C SER A 232 10.61 24.54 7.26
N HIS A 233 11.56 23.82 7.81
CA HIS A 233 12.06 24.04 9.19
C HIS A 233 12.96 25.27 9.31
N SER A 234 13.75 25.53 8.27
CA SER A 234 14.66 26.67 8.25
C SER A 234 13.96 28.04 8.17
N LEU A 235 12.66 28.07 7.86
CA LEU A 235 11.85 29.30 7.78
C LEU A 235 11.18 29.66 9.10
N GLU A 236 11.01 28.70 10.00
CA GLU A 236 10.41 28.92 11.33
C GLU A 236 11.27 29.82 12.22
N GLN A 237 12.59 29.85 11.98
CA GLN A 237 13.53 30.61 12.83
C GLN A 237 13.71 32.08 12.42
N ARG A 238 13.24 32.55 11.25
CA ARG A 238 13.53 33.91 10.72
C ARG A 238 12.33 34.80 10.41
N GLY A 239 11.09 34.37 10.64
CA GLY A 239 9.89 35.14 10.28
C GLY A 239 9.56 35.08 8.79
N ASN A 240 8.37 35.50 8.40
CA ASN A 240 7.71 35.31 7.08
C ASN A 240 8.41 35.95 5.84
N GLY A 241 9.64 36.45 5.95
CA GLY A 241 10.29 37.31 4.94
C GLY A 241 10.89 36.63 3.71
N GLY A 242 10.60 35.38 3.40
CA GLY A 242 11.22 34.70 2.25
C GLY A 242 10.31 33.68 1.53
N MET A 243 9.04 33.62 1.89
CA MET A 243 8.07 32.70 1.26
C MET A 243 7.28 33.38 0.14
N VAL A 244 7.16 32.66 -0.96
CA VAL A 244 6.44 33.14 -2.17
C VAL A 244 5.41 32.10 -2.60
N SER A 245 4.45 32.50 -3.44
CA SER A 245 3.58 31.51 -4.10
C SER A 245 4.41 30.57 -4.98
N PHE A 246 3.99 29.30 -5.12
CA PHE A 246 4.60 28.39 -6.08
C PHE A 246 4.60 28.97 -7.51
N LEU A 247 3.56 29.73 -7.88
CA LEU A 247 3.49 30.40 -9.19
C LEU A 247 4.57 31.46 -9.37
N ASP A 248 4.96 32.19 -8.32
CA ASP A 248 6.08 33.14 -8.37
C ASP A 248 7.44 32.45 -8.54
N PHE A 249 7.51 31.17 -8.22
CA PHE A 249 8.71 30.35 -8.39
C PHE A 249 8.88 29.88 -9.84
N LEU A 250 7.82 29.89 -10.65
CA LEU A 250 7.84 29.43 -12.04
C LEU A 250 8.59 30.42 -12.95
N GLN A 251 9.00 29.94 -14.11
CA GLN A 251 9.53 30.80 -15.17
C GLN A 251 8.38 31.47 -15.94
N PRO A 252 8.53 32.68 -16.46
CA PRO A 252 7.45 33.41 -17.14
C PRO A 252 6.91 32.73 -18.40
N ASP A 253 7.70 31.87 -19.03
CA ASP A 253 7.36 31.09 -20.23
C ASP A 253 6.65 29.78 -19.93
N THR A 254 6.46 29.45 -18.65
CA THR A 254 5.73 28.25 -18.21
C THR A 254 4.27 28.28 -18.70
N LEU A 255 3.81 27.16 -19.25
CA LEU A 255 2.41 26.95 -19.62
C LEU A 255 1.64 26.32 -18.47
N LEU A 256 0.57 26.98 -18.01
CA LEU A 256 -0.34 26.44 -17.03
C LEU A 256 -1.48 25.69 -17.73
N ALA A 257 -1.62 24.40 -17.50
CA ALA A 257 -2.74 23.59 -17.95
C ALA A 257 -3.65 23.29 -16.75
N MET A 258 -4.88 23.78 -16.79
CA MET A 258 -5.78 23.78 -15.63
C MET A 258 -7.13 23.16 -15.96
N LYS A 259 -7.67 22.38 -15.04
CA LYS A 259 -9.02 21.86 -15.12
C LYS A 259 -9.95 22.70 -14.25
N ASP A 260 -11.02 23.26 -14.87
CA ASP A 260 -12.05 24.02 -14.15
C ASP A 260 -11.50 25.12 -13.20
N PHE A 261 -10.89 26.15 -13.76
CA PHE A 261 -10.21 27.24 -13.02
C PHE A 261 -10.99 27.82 -11.84
N LEU A 262 -12.31 28.01 -11.98
CA LEU A 262 -13.15 28.53 -10.91
C LEU A 262 -13.20 27.58 -9.72
N TRP A 263 -13.30 26.26 -9.97
CA TRP A 263 -13.23 25.24 -8.94
C TRP A 263 -11.89 25.26 -8.20
N LEU A 264 -10.78 25.35 -8.95
CA LEU A 264 -9.43 25.41 -8.35
C LEU A 264 -9.30 26.61 -7.41
N ARG A 265 -9.79 27.79 -7.84
CA ARG A 265 -9.79 29.00 -7.01
C ARG A 265 -10.60 28.83 -5.72
N GLU A 266 -11.80 28.30 -5.84
CA GLU A 266 -12.70 28.07 -4.68
C GLU A 266 -12.09 27.05 -3.73
N ARG A 267 -11.48 25.99 -4.24
CA ARG A 267 -10.82 25.00 -3.41
C ARG A 267 -9.62 25.57 -2.64
N ILE A 268 -8.77 26.39 -3.30
CA ILE A 268 -7.66 27.08 -2.63
C ILE A 268 -8.20 28.03 -1.53
N GLN A 269 -9.29 28.76 -1.80
CA GLN A 269 -9.93 29.61 -0.81
C GLN A 269 -10.42 28.79 0.40
N THR A 270 -11.06 27.66 0.16
CA THR A 270 -11.54 26.75 1.20
C THR A 270 -10.40 26.23 2.07
N VAL A 271 -9.30 25.80 1.44
CA VAL A 271 -8.11 25.31 2.16
C VAL A 271 -7.52 26.39 3.07
N HIS A 272 -7.43 27.63 2.54
CA HIS A 272 -6.96 28.78 3.31
C HIS A 272 -7.85 29.07 4.53
N ASP A 273 -9.17 29.10 4.33
CA ASP A 273 -10.13 29.43 5.37
C ASP A 273 -10.24 28.34 6.44
N GLU A 274 -10.22 27.06 6.05
CA GLU A 274 -10.20 25.91 6.96
C GLU A 274 -8.93 25.89 7.83
N ALA A 275 -7.78 26.16 7.23
CA ALA A 275 -6.53 26.20 7.96
C ALA A 275 -6.47 27.33 8.99
N LEU A 276 -6.97 28.52 8.64
CA LEU A 276 -7.06 29.66 9.57
C LEU A 276 -8.04 29.36 10.72
N THR A 277 -9.17 28.70 10.44
CA THR A 277 -10.14 28.30 11.46
C THR A 277 -9.53 27.28 12.43
N ALA A 278 -8.84 26.25 11.91
CA ALA A 278 -8.14 25.26 12.71
C ALA A 278 -7.04 25.88 13.58
N GLN A 279 -6.33 26.87 13.06
CA GLN A 279 -5.30 27.59 13.81
C GLN A 279 -5.91 28.43 14.95
N ALA A 280 -7.05 29.08 14.72
CA ALA A 280 -7.75 29.83 15.77
C ALA A 280 -8.24 28.91 16.92
N ILE A 281 -8.65 27.68 16.59
CA ILE A 281 -9.05 26.67 17.58
C ILE A 281 -7.80 26.17 18.31
N ALA A 282 -6.74 25.79 17.58
CA ALA A 282 -5.49 25.32 18.15
C ALA A 282 -4.79 26.37 19.02
N ALA A 283 -4.83 27.65 18.67
CA ALA A 283 -4.28 28.74 19.47
C ALA A 283 -4.99 28.92 20.82
N ARG A 284 -6.28 28.59 20.90
CA ARG A 284 -7.03 28.57 22.17
C ARG A 284 -6.63 27.43 23.10
N GLU A 285 -6.15 26.33 22.54
CA GLU A 285 -5.72 25.13 23.28
C GLU A 285 -4.21 25.09 23.55
N ALA A 286 -3.41 25.87 22.84
CA ALA A 286 -1.95 25.78 22.76
C ALA A 286 -1.18 26.81 23.60
N GLU A 287 -1.70 27.30 24.69
CA GLU A 287 -0.84 27.95 25.71
C GLU A 287 0.21 26.98 26.28
N GLU A 288 0.16 25.67 25.97
CA GLU A 288 1.07 24.65 26.52
C GLU A 288 1.96 23.87 25.53
N ASN A 289 1.72 23.87 24.20
CA ASN A 289 2.54 23.07 23.28
C ASN A 289 2.74 23.78 21.93
N GLY A 290 3.97 24.13 21.59
CA GLY A 290 4.38 24.87 20.40
C GLY A 290 3.84 24.34 19.07
N LEU A 291 2.67 24.80 18.65
CA LEU A 291 2.07 24.50 17.37
C LEU A 291 2.60 25.44 16.28
N ILE A 292 2.74 24.91 15.07
CA ILE A 292 3.25 25.63 13.91
C ILE A 292 2.26 26.71 13.49
N SER A 293 2.64 27.99 13.57
CA SER A 293 1.84 29.07 13.02
C SER A 293 1.75 28.98 11.49
N LEU A 294 0.55 28.96 10.93
CA LEU A 294 0.29 28.99 9.48
C LEU A 294 0.11 30.41 8.93
N ASP A 295 0.19 31.44 9.80
CA ASP A 295 0.06 32.84 9.39
C ASP A 295 1.06 33.21 8.31
N GLY A 296 0.56 33.66 7.15
CA GLY A 296 1.38 34.07 6.02
C GLY A 296 2.04 32.93 5.23
N LYS A 297 1.76 31.64 5.59
CA LYS A 297 2.28 30.47 4.87
C LYS A 297 1.36 29.96 3.77
N LEU A 298 0.15 30.48 3.69
CA LEU A 298 -0.85 30.11 2.68
C LEU A 298 -1.18 31.30 1.77
N ILE A 299 -1.65 30.99 0.55
CA ILE A 299 -2.27 31.95 -0.36
C ILE A 299 -3.78 31.74 -0.38
N ASP A 300 -4.53 32.81 -0.62
CA ASP A 300 -5.96 32.75 -0.86
C ASP A 300 -6.30 32.58 -2.37
N GLY A 301 -7.57 32.34 -2.67
CA GLY A 301 -8.05 32.18 -4.05
C GLY A 301 -7.90 33.45 -4.92
N GLY A 302 -7.86 34.63 -4.31
CA GLY A 302 -7.63 35.90 -4.99
C GLY A 302 -6.17 36.06 -5.42
N GLU A 303 -5.23 35.77 -4.51
CA GLU A 303 -3.79 35.79 -4.78
C GLU A 303 -3.44 34.75 -5.87
N PHE A 304 -4.01 33.54 -5.79
CA PHE A 304 -3.87 32.53 -6.85
C PHE A 304 -4.32 33.05 -8.21
N THR A 305 -5.51 33.66 -8.26
CA THR A 305 -6.08 34.18 -9.52
C THR A 305 -5.17 35.23 -10.15
N LEU A 306 -4.71 36.20 -9.35
CA LEU A 306 -3.83 37.28 -9.86
C LEU A 306 -2.58 36.71 -10.50
N ARG A 307 -1.93 35.77 -9.86
CA ARG A 307 -0.69 35.17 -10.35
C ARG A 307 -0.88 34.24 -11.55
N ALA A 308 -1.95 33.43 -11.54
CA ALA A 308 -2.25 32.52 -12.64
C ALA A 308 -2.56 33.26 -13.94
N LEU A 309 -3.10 34.51 -13.89
CA LEU A 309 -3.38 35.34 -15.05
C LEU A 309 -2.11 35.88 -15.73
N ASP A 310 -0.98 35.90 -15.04
CA ASP A 310 0.30 36.35 -15.63
C ASP A 310 0.87 35.31 -16.61
N PHE A 311 0.43 34.05 -16.54
CA PHE A 311 0.89 32.96 -17.39
C PHE A 311 -0.01 32.76 -18.62
N ARG A 312 0.56 32.13 -19.64
CA ARG A 312 -0.23 31.51 -20.71
C ARG A 312 -0.90 30.27 -20.18
N ARG A 313 -2.16 30.05 -20.49
CA ARG A 313 -2.96 28.97 -19.93
C ARG A 313 -3.71 28.17 -20.97
N ILE A 314 -3.76 26.87 -20.73
CA ILE A 314 -4.62 25.92 -21.40
C ILE A 314 -5.66 25.50 -20.35
N GLU A 315 -6.92 25.78 -20.62
CA GLU A 315 -8.02 25.38 -19.74
C GLU A 315 -8.77 24.20 -20.35
N PHE A 316 -9.05 23.19 -19.57
CA PHE A 316 -9.87 22.06 -19.96
C PHE A 316 -10.89 21.76 -18.84
N GLY A 317 -11.97 21.04 -19.18
CA GLY A 317 -13.08 20.83 -18.26
C GLY A 317 -14.41 21.10 -18.95
N THR A 318 -15.44 21.38 -18.16
CA THR A 318 -16.80 21.48 -18.67
C THR A 318 -17.10 22.82 -19.33
N LYS A 319 -16.50 23.92 -18.86
CA LYS A 319 -16.72 25.28 -19.37
C LYS A 319 -15.46 26.14 -19.20
N PRO A 320 -15.16 27.03 -20.17
CA PRO A 320 -14.04 27.96 -20.03
C PRO A 320 -14.36 29.05 -19.00
N THR A 321 -13.31 29.57 -18.37
CA THR A 321 -13.41 30.75 -17.51
C THR A 321 -13.28 32.02 -18.32
N GLY A 322 -14.37 32.76 -18.51
CA GLY A 322 -14.42 33.92 -19.37
C GLY A 322 -14.43 33.58 -20.86
N THR A 323 -13.88 34.48 -21.68
CA THR A 323 -13.80 34.28 -23.13
C THR A 323 -12.39 33.82 -23.51
N PRO A 324 -12.20 32.59 -23.99
CA PRO A 324 -10.91 32.14 -24.46
C PRO A 324 -10.53 32.80 -25.78
N ASP A 325 -9.23 32.98 -26.02
CA ASP A 325 -8.69 33.51 -27.29
C ASP A 325 -8.90 32.54 -28.44
N ALA A 326 -8.80 31.24 -28.13
CA ALA A 326 -9.12 30.15 -29.06
C ALA A 326 -9.69 28.91 -28.35
N THR A 327 -10.54 28.17 -29.06
CA THR A 327 -11.13 26.90 -28.58
C THR A 327 -10.74 25.76 -29.52
N VAL A 328 -10.26 24.67 -28.96
CA VAL A 328 -9.96 23.44 -29.69
C VAL A 328 -10.92 22.34 -29.20
N THR A 329 -11.70 21.77 -30.12
CA THR A 329 -12.71 20.78 -29.78
C THR A 329 -12.24 19.36 -30.12
N PHE A 330 -12.38 18.47 -29.17
CA PHE A 330 -12.11 17.04 -29.29
C PHE A 330 -13.42 16.25 -29.21
N ASN A 331 -13.47 15.13 -29.91
CA ASN A 331 -14.60 14.21 -29.90
C ASN A 331 -14.16 12.89 -29.25
N THR A 332 -13.94 12.93 -27.93
CA THR A 332 -13.59 11.73 -27.18
C THR A 332 -14.72 11.31 -26.26
N THR A 333 -14.84 10.01 -26.04
CA THR A 333 -15.86 9.39 -25.18
C THR A 333 -15.17 8.44 -24.20
N ALA A 334 -15.52 8.49 -22.92
CA ALA A 334 -14.97 7.59 -21.92
C ALA A 334 -15.40 6.13 -22.16
N GLN A 335 -14.58 5.19 -21.76
CA GLN A 335 -14.89 3.77 -21.81
C GLN A 335 -16.17 3.47 -21.00
N PRO A 336 -17.13 2.69 -21.55
CA PRO A 336 -18.30 2.23 -20.79
C PRO A 336 -17.90 1.30 -19.62
N ILE A 337 -18.70 1.30 -18.57
CA ILE A 337 -18.56 0.36 -17.44
C ILE A 337 -19.28 -0.93 -17.81
N PHE A 338 -18.56 -2.04 -17.87
CA PHE A 338 -19.10 -3.33 -18.30
C PHE A 338 -19.53 -4.26 -17.16
N HIS A 339 -19.21 -3.95 -15.92
CA HIS A 339 -19.49 -4.78 -14.74
C HIS A 339 -19.11 -6.26 -14.93
N LYS A 340 -17.95 -6.52 -15.52
CA LYS A 340 -17.44 -7.88 -15.83
C LYS A 340 -18.34 -8.70 -16.76
N ASN A 341 -19.22 -8.07 -17.49
CA ASN A 341 -20.09 -8.75 -18.44
C ASN A 341 -19.44 -8.82 -19.83
N PHE A 342 -18.85 -9.97 -20.14
CA PHE A 342 -18.16 -10.20 -21.42
C PHE A 342 -19.11 -10.21 -22.65
N ASP A 343 -20.42 -10.40 -22.46
CA ASP A 343 -21.37 -10.25 -23.55
C ASP A 343 -21.47 -8.79 -23.99
N LEU A 344 -21.55 -7.86 -23.00
CA LEU A 344 -21.55 -6.42 -23.26
C LEU A 344 -20.20 -5.94 -23.83
N VAL A 345 -19.08 -6.51 -23.36
CA VAL A 345 -17.77 -6.18 -23.92
C VAL A 345 -17.68 -6.60 -25.37
N ALA A 346 -18.10 -7.83 -25.70
CA ALA A 346 -18.07 -8.34 -27.07
C ALA A 346 -18.99 -7.52 -27.99
N GLU A 347 -20.19 -7.19 -27.54
CA GLU A 347 -21.14 -6.34 -28.28
C GLU A 347 -20.53 -4.95 -28.55
N SER A 348 -19.94 -4.31 -27.55
CA SER A 348 -19.28 -3.01 -27.69
C SER A 348 -18.10 -3.08 -28.66
N PHE A 349 -17.27 -4.13 -28.56
CA PHE A 349 -16.11 -4.31 -29.45
C PHE A 349 -16.56 -4.54 -30.89
N HIS A 350 -17.60 -5.33 -31.13
CA HIS A 350 -18.16 -5.53 -32.46
C HIS A 350 -18.76 -4.22 -33.02
N ASP A 351 -19.42 -3.39 -32.21
CA ASP A 351 -19.90 -2.08 -32.65
C ASP A 351 -18.75 -1.19 -33.14
N TYR A 352 -17.68 -1.05 -32.34
CA TYR A 352 -16.51 -0.28 -32.74
C TYR A 352 -15.83 -0.84 -33.97
N LEU A 353 -15.61 -2.15 -34.07
CA LEU A 353 -15.02 -2.79 -35.25
C LEU A 353 -15.89 -2.59 -36.50
N SER A 354 -17.23 -2.67 -36.40
CA SER A 354 -18.14 -2.42 -37.50
C SER A 354 -18.07 -0.98 -38.03
N ARG A 355 -17.71 -0.03 -37.15
CA ARG A 355 -17.51 1.38 -37.47
C ARG A 355 -16.05 1.71 -37.89
N ASN A 356 -15.22 0.67 -38.15
CA ASN A 356 -13.81 0.77 -38.53
C ASN A 356 -12.91 1.49 -37.49
N TYR A 357 -13.16 1.26 -36.20
CA TYR A 357 -12.23 1.67 -35.16
C TYR A 357 -11.16 0.61 -34.96
N ALA A 358 -9.93 1.07 -34.67
CA ALA A 358 -8.87 0.20 -34.19
C ALA A 358 -9.00 0.02 -32.67
N LEU A 359 -9.01 -1.23 -32.19
CA LEU A 359 -9.12 -1.56 -30.79
C LEU A 359 -7.74 -1.78 -30.16
N TYR A 360 -7.50 -1.10 -29.04
CA TYR A 360 -6.30 -1.23 -28.22
C TYR A 360 -6.69 -1.62 -26.80
N ILE A 361 -5.98 -2.58 -26.22
CA ILE A 361 -6.15 -2.94 -24.80
C ILE A 361 -4.84 -2.70 -24.08
N CYS A 362 -4.86 -1.77 -23.13
CA CYS A 362 -3.75 -1.40 -22.27
C CYS A 362 -3.73 -2.29 -21.03
N SER A 363 -2.57 -2.87 -20.72
CA SER A 363 -2.36 -3.67 -19.51
C SER A 363 -0.88 -3.71 -19.14
N ASP A 364 -0.56 -3.66 -17.84
CA ASP A 364 0.79 -3.85 -17.32
C ASP A 364 1.25 -5.32 -17.40
N SER A 365 0.34 -6.25 -17.71
CA SER A 365 0.60 -7.68 -17.77
C SER A 365 0.23 -8.28 -19.12
N LEU A 366 1.22 -8.73 -19.88
CA LEU A 366 1.01 -9.47 -21.14
C LEU A 366 0.14 -10.72 -20.94
N LYS A 367 0.25 -11.38 -19.78
CA LYS A 367 -0.58 -12.56 -19.46
C LYS A 367 -2.06 -12.22 -19.38
N GLN A 368 -2.42 -10.99 -18.96
CA GLN A 368 -3.80 -10.55 -18.93
C GLN A 368 -4.36 -10.35 -20.34
N THR A 369 -3.60 -9.73 -21.21
CA THR A 369 -4.06 -9.54 -22.61
C THR A 369 -4.16 -10.88 -23.35
N GLU A 370 -3.29 -11.85 -23.08
CA GLU A 370 -3.41 -13.23 -23.58
C GLU A 370 -4.68 -13.92 -23.05
N ARG A 371 -5.01 -13.72 -21.77
CA ARG A 371 -6.24 -14.25 -21.18
C ARG A 371 -7.50 -13.65 -21.81
N ILE A 372 -7.52 -12.33 -22.04
CA ILE A 372 -8.64 -11.66 -22.70
C ILE A 372 -8.81 -12.25 -24.11
N ARG A 373 -7.72 -12.48 -24.84
CA ARG A 373 -7.76 -13.09 -26.17
C ARG A 373 -8.33 -14.51 -26.11
N ALA A 374 -7.84 -15.33 -25.18
CA ALA A 374 -8.34 -16.68 -24.96
C ALA A 374 -9.84 -16.71 -24.61
N ILE A 375 -10.33 -15.77 -23.81
CA ILE A 375 -11.77 -15.67 -23.49
C ILE A 375 -12.60 -15.45 -24.75
N PHE A 376 -12.21 -14.54 -25.64
CA PHE A 376 -12.94 -14.28 -26.88
C PHE A 376 -12.83 -15.44 -27.88
N GLU A 377 -11.67 -16.08 -27.99
CA GLU A 377 -11.45 -17.27 -28.83
C GLU A 377 -12.32 -18.44 -28.35
N ASP A 378 -12.32 -18.74 -27.05
CA ASP A 378 -13.12 -19.83 -26.48
C ASP A 378 -14.65 -19.60 -26.59
N ARG A 379 -15.09 -18.35 -26.61
CA ARG A 379 -16.48 -17.94 -26.84
C ARG A 379 -16.86 -18.00 -28.33
N GLY A 380 -15.89 -18.08 -29.21
CA GLY A 380 -16.10 -17.99 -30.66
C GLY A 380 -16.33 -16.57 -31.17
N ASP A 381 -16.06 -15.54 -30.35
CA ASP A 381 -16.13 -14.14 -30.74
C ASP A 381 -14.93 -13.82 -31.66
N ASN A 382 -15.20 -13.39 -32.89
CA ASN A 382 -14.15 -13.05 -33.85
C ASN A 382 -13.66 -11.60 -33.63
N ILE A 383 -13.05 -11.33 -32.46
CA ILE A 383 -12.59 -10.01 -32.03
C ILE A 383 -11.06 -9.94 -32.14
N SER A 384 -10.58 -8.97 -32.93
CA SER A 384 -9.14 -8.64 -32.99
C SER A 384 -8.84 -7.32 -32.30
N PHE A 385 -7.83 -7.32 -31.44
CA PHE A 385 -7.33 -6.12 -30.77
C PHE A 385 -5.82 -6.10 -30.69
N THR A 386 -5.25 -4.92 -30.53
CA THR A 386 -3.80 -4.73 -30.32
C THR A 386 -3.53 -4.56 -28.84
N SER A 387 -2.67 -5.41 -28.28
CA SER A 387 -2.23 -5.29 -26.89
C SER A 387 -1.18 -4.18 -26.77
N VAL A 388 -1.33 -3.31 -25.77
CA VAL A 388 -0.40 -2.24 -25.42
C VAL A 388 0.25 -2.57 -24.09
N GLU A 389 1.58 -2.64 -24.07
CA GLU A 389 2.37 -2.81 -22.84
C GLU A 389 2.35 -1.49 -22.05
N ARG A 390 1.89 -1.50 -20.86
CA ARG A 390 1.55 -0.42 -19.95
C ARG A 390 0.07 -0.06 -19.98
N THR A 391 -0.45 0.28 -18.81
CA THR A 391 -1.84 0.71 -18.68
C THR A 391 -1.94 2.22 -18.50
N LEU A 392 -3.12 2.76 -18.83
CA LEU A 392 -3.55 4.12 -18.52
C LEU A 392 -4.63 4.06 -17.44
N HIS A 393 -4.94 5.19 -16.82
CA HIS A 393 -5.97 5.23 -15.78
C HIS A 393 -7.36 4.88 -16.32
N GLU A 394 -7.75 5.49 -17.43
CA GLU A 394 -9.08 5.27 -18.03
C GLU A 394 -9.00 5.12 -19.55
N GLY A 395 -9.76 4.17 -20.05
CA GLY A 395 -9.94 3.98 -21.49
C GLY A 395 -10.86 5.05 -22.12
N PHE A 396 -10.73 5.24 -23.41
CA PHE A 396 -11.56 6.18 -24.18
C PHE A 396 -11.62 5.79 -25.66
N ALA A 397 -12.61 6.32 -26.37
CA ALA A 397 -12.68 6.29 -27.82
C ALA A 397 -12.46 7.70 -28.38
N ASP A 398 -11.76 7.80 -29.50
CA ASP A 398 -11.50 9.03 -30.24
C ASP A 398 -12.04 8.92 -31.67
N ASP A 399 -13.03 9.75 -31.99
CA ASP A 399 -13.70 9.71 -33.28
C ASP A 399 -12.83 10.26 -34.43
N ALA A 400 -11.92 11.19 -34.13
CA ALA A 400 -11.08 11.80 -35.12
C ALA A 400 -10.02 10.83 -35.66
N LEU A 401 -9.46 10.01 -34.77
CA LEU A 401 -8.49 8.97 -35.14
C LEU A 401 -9.14 7.61 -35.38
N ARG A 402 -10.41 7.44 -35.07
CA ARG A 402 -11.14 6.15 -35.09
C ARG A 402 -10.40 5.07 -34.32
N LEU A 403 -10.00 5.39 -33.12
CA LEU A 403 -9.37 4.44 -32.21
C LEU A 403 -10.13 4.35 -30.90
N CYS A 404 -10.14 3.16 -30.32
CA CYS A 404 -10.65 2.87 -28.99
C CYS A 404 -9.56 2.28 -28.15
N ILE A 405 -9.31 2.88 -26.99
CA ILE A 405 -8.37 2.40 -26.00
C ILE A 405 -9.19 1.90 -24.80
N PHE A 406 -9.02 0.62 -24.49
CA PHE A 406 -9.60 0.01 -23.30
C PHE A 406 -8.51 -0.32 -22.31
N THR A 407 -8.84 -0.28 -21.04
CA THR A 407 -7.94 -0.71 -19.99
C THR A 407 -8.43 -2.01 -19.36
N ASP A 408 -7.54 -2.94 -19.11
CA ASP A 408 -7.91 -4.25 -18.55
C ASP A 408 -8.57 -4.13 -17.17
N HIS A 409 -8.13 -3.20 -16.33
CA HIS A 409 -8.73 -2.99 -15.01
C HIS A 409 -10.19 -2.47 -15.11
N GLN A 410 -10.53 -1.61 -16.08
CA GLN A 410 -11.92 -1.18 -16.28
C GLN A 410 -12.78 -2.28 -16.92
N LEU A 411 -12.23 -3.11 -17.84
CA LEU A 411 -12.92 -4.27 -18.39
C LEU A 411 -13.34 -5.27 -17.31
N PHE A 412 -12.48 -5.46 -16.32
CA PHE A 412 -12.69 -6.38 -15.21
C PHE A 412 -13.23 -5.72 -13.94
N ASP A 413 -13.56 -4.43 -13.98
CA ASP A 413 -14.02 -3.65 -12.83
C ASP A 413 -13.03 -3.79 -11.64
N ARG A 414 -11.74 -3.54 -11.93
CA ARG A 414 -10.64 -3.61 -10.99
C ARG A 414 -10.21 -2.21 -10.59
N PHE A 415 -9.80 -2.10 -9.33
CA PHE A 415 -9.15 -0.88 -8.86
C PHE A 415 -7.75 -0.76 -9.47
N HIS A 416 -7.44 0.40 -10.05
CA HIS A 416 -6.10 0.75 -10.53
C HIS A 416 -5.54 1.87 -9.68
N LYS A 417 -4.35 1.66 -9.09
CA LYS A 417 -3.70 2.66 -8.22
C LYS A 417 -2.52 3.29 -8.93
N TYR A 418 -2.42 4.61 -8.83
CA TYR A 418 -1.19 5.31 -9.18
C TYR A 418 -0.11 5.10 -8.10
N ASN A 419 1.17 5.04 -8.52
CA ASN A 419 2.31 4.92 -7.63
C ASN A 419 3.10 6.24 -7.63
N LEU A 420 3.23 6.86 -6.48
CA LEU A 420 4.12 8.00 -6.30
C LEU A 420 5.52 7.51 -5.89
N LYS A 421 6.58 8.24 -6.30
CA LYS A 421 7.97 7.95 -5.86
C LYS A 421 8.09 7.94 -4.33
N SER A 422 7.32 8.77 -3.62
CA SER A 422 7.26 8.83 -2.16
C SER A 422 6.79 7.54 -1.49
N ASP A 423 6.00 6.71 -2.17
CA ASP A 423 5.50 5.44 -1.62
C ASP A 423 6.64 4.42 -1.44
N LYS A 424 7.67 4.48 -2.29
CA LYS A 424 8.88 3.66 -2.17
C LYS A 424 9.74 4.08 -0.97
N ALA A 425 9.88 5.38 -0.73
CA ALA A 425 10.60 5.90 0.44
C ALA A 425 9.91 5.53 1.77
N ARG A 426 8.58 5.40 1.78
CA ARG A 426 7.79 4.97 2.95
C ARG A 426 7.90 3.47 3.24
N SER A 427 8.25 2.64 2.28
CA SER A 427 8.27 1.18 2.43
C SER A 427 9.52 0.63 3.11
N GLY A 428 10.47 1.46 3.51
CA GLY A 428 11.70 1.06 4.19
C GLY A 428 11.43 0.36 5.53
N LYS A 429 11.62 -0.97 5.54
CA LYS A 429 11.42 -1.83 6.73
C LYS A 429 12.44 -1.58 7.86
N VAL A 430 13.46 -0.78 7.65
CA VAL A 430 14.58 -0.58 8.58
C VAL A 430 14.24 0.37 9.74
N ALA A 431 13.30 1.27 9.55
CA ALA A 431 12.76 2.08 10.65
C ALA A 431 12.18 1.22 11.80
N LEU A 432 11.87 -0.06 11.54
CA LEU A 432 11.39 -0.99 12.56
C LEU A 432 12.47 -1.47 13.54
N SER A 433 13.69 -1.74 13.11
CA SER A 433 14.74 -2.27 14.01
C SER A 433 15.28 -1.21 14.97
N LEU A 434 15.33 0.06 14.58
CA LEU A 434 15.70 1.17 15.48
C LEU A 434 14.53 1.60 16.37
N LYS A 435 13.29 1.56 15.88
CA LYS A 435 12.11 1.67 16.74
C LYS A 435 12.04 0.55 17.78
N GLU A 436 12.48 -0.65 17.44
CA GLU A 436 12.60 -1.76 18.40
C GLU A 436 13.68 -1.46 19.45
N LEU A 437 14.76 -0.77 19.09
CA LEU A 437 15.81 -0.36 20.03
C LEU A 437 15.29 0.69 21.02
N ASN A 438 14.52 1.64 20.55
CA ASN A 438 13.86 2.65 21.39
C ASN A 438 12.73 2.07 22.27
N GLN A 439 12.31 0.82 22.03
CA GLN A 439 11.36 0.10 22.86
C GLN A 439 11.99 -0.61 24.06
N PHE A 440 13.33 -0.71 24.12
CA PHE A 440 14.02 -1.26 25.28
C PHE A 440 14.19 -0.19 26.35
N THR A 441 13.52 -0.36 27.48
CA THR A 441 13.74 0.48 28.65
C THR A 441 14.76 -0.19 29.61
N PRO A 442 15.65 0.57 30.26
CA PRO A 442 16.52 0.00 31.27
C PRO A 442 15.70 -0.76 32.33
N GLY A 443 16.03 -2.04 32.52
CA GLY A 443 15.27 -2.96 33.36
C GLY A 443 14.56 -4.08 32.59
N ASP A 444 14.34 -3.92 31.28
CA ASP A 444 13.70 -4.94 30.46
C ASP A 444 14.52 -6.23 30.37
N TYR A 445 13.82 -7.38 30.38
CA TYR A 445 14.43 -8.67 30.11
C TYR A 445 14.52 -8.91 28.59
N VAL A 446 15.72 -9.33 28.18
CA VAL A 446 16.05 -9.58 26.77
C VAL A 446 16.66 -10.97 26.61
N VAL A 447 16.48 -11.54 25.42
CA VAL A 447 17.07 -12.84 25.06
C VAL A 447 18.12 -12.61 24.00
N HIS A 448 19.36 -12.94 24.32
CA HIS A 448 20.46 -13.00 23.36
C HIS A 448 20.58 -14.40 22.78
N THR A 449 20.73 -14.55 21.46
CA THR A 449 20.79 -15.85 20.79
C THR A 449 21.86 -16.77 21.33
N ASP A 450 23.01 -16.23 21.76
CA ASP A 450 24.16 -16.99 22.20
C ASP A 450 24.30 -17.07 23.73
N HIS A 451 23.72 -16.12 24.47
CA HIS A 451 23.93 -15.97 25.93
C HIS A 451 22.64 -16.19 26.75
N GLY A 452 21.47 -16.27 26.10
CA GLY A 452 20.19 -16.50 26.78
C GLY A 452 19.60 -15.25 27.39
N VAL A 453 18.82 -15.40 28.46
CA VAL A 453 18.06 -14.33 29.10
C VAL A 453 18.97 -13.46 29.95
N GLY A 454 19.04 -12.19 29.64
CA GLY A 454 19.70 -11.11 30.36
C GLY A 454 18.78 -9.94 30.64
N ARG A 455 19.23 -8.94 31.36
CA ARG A 455 18.53 -7.69 31.63
C ARG A 455 19.22 -6.52 30.93
N PHE A 456 18.49 -5.76 30.18
CA PHE A 456 18.99 -4.54 29.54
C PHE A 456 19.15 -3.42 30.57
N THR A 457 20.32 -2.78 30.61
CA THR A 457 20.63 -1.72 31.57
C THR A 457 20.95 -0.37 30.92
N GLY A 458 20.84 -0.29 29.60
CA GLY A 458 21.05 0.94 28.84
C GLY A 458 22.11 0.79 27.76
N LEU A 459 22.30 1.86 26.99
CA LEU A 459 23.39 2.00 26.03
C LEU A 459 24.56 2.62 26.72
N VAL A 460 25.78 2.12 26.47
CA VAL A 460 27.02 2.64 26.99
C VAL A 460 28.05 2.80 25.88
N ARG A 461 28.89 3.81 25.99
CA ARG A 461 29.96 4.05 25.04
C ARG A 461 31.23 3.38 25.56
N ILE A 462 31.81 2.47 24.76
CA ILE A 462 33.07 1.82 25.04
C ILE A 462 34.11 2.26 24.02
N PRO A 463 35.37 2.54 24.47
CA PRO A 463 36.46 2.84 23.56
C PRO A 463 36.83 1.60 22.76
N ASN A 464 36.93 1.77 21.43
CA ASN A 464 37.36 0.73 20.51
C ASN A 464 38.50 1.27 19.63
N GLY A 465 39.75 1.16 20.15
CA GLY A 465 40.90 1.84 19.55
C GLY A 465 40.78 3.35 19.70
N ASP A 466 40.95 4.09 18.62
CA ASP A 466 40.83 5.56 18.58
C ASP A 466 39.39 6.08 18.47
N THR A 467 38.39 5.17 18.40
CA THR A 467 36.96 5.52 18.28
C THR A 467 36.14 5.02 19.48
N THR A 468 35.05 5.70 19.81
CA THR A 468 34.09 5.24 20.81
C THR A 468 32.91 4.57 20.12
N GLN A 469 32.59 3.36 20.53
CA GLN A 469 31.46 2.60 20.01
C GLN A 469 30.32 2.54 21.04
N GLU A 470 29.10 2.82 20.58
CA GLU A 470 27.92 2.65 21.40
C GLU A 470 27.45 1.19 21.38
N VAL A 471 27.26 0.60 22.57
CA VAL A 471 26.90 -0.81 22.73
C VAL A 471 25.75 -0.97 23.72
N MET A 472 24.94 -1.99 23.52
CA MET A 472 23.91 -2.40 24.46
C MET A 472 24.53 -3.17 25.62
N ARG A 473 24.31 -2.72 26.84
CA ARG A 473 24.78 -3.40 28.07
C ARG A 473 23.69 -4.35 28.57
N LEU A 474 24.05 -5.65 28.60
CA LEU A 474 23.20 -6.70 29.12
C LEU A 474 23.80 -7.31 30.37
N VAL A 475 23.05 -7.37 31.45
CA VAL A 475 23.45 -7.94 32.74
C VAL A 475 22.82 -9.29 32.92
N TYR A 476 23.62 -10.26 33.28
CA TYR A 476 23.28 -11.67 33.52
C TYR A 476 23.31 -12.02 34.99
N GLN A 477 23.16 -13.30 35.34
CA GLN A 477 23.26 -13.78 36.71
C GLN A 477 24.68 -13.52 37.25
N ASN A 478 24.81 -13.16 38.53
CA ASN A 478 26.04 -12.77 39.21
C ASN A 478 26.67 -11.44 38.72
N ASP A 479 25.84 -10.56 38.13
CA ASP A 479 26.26 -9.26 37.58
C ASP A 479 27.30 -9.35 36.46
N ASP A 480 27.36 -10.51 35.79
CA ASP A 480 28.16 -10.68 34.59
C ASP A 480 27.58 -9.78 33.48
N VAL A 481 28.43 -9.10 32.70
CA VAL A 481 28.04 -8.14 31.68
C VAL A 481 28.47 -8.59 30.30
N VAL A 482 27.56 -8.51 29.34
CA VAL A 482 27.83 -8.66 27.92
C VAL A 482 27.51 -7.35 27.19
N PHE A 483 28.46 -6.90 26.39
CA PHE A 483 28.31 -5.75 25.52
C PHE A 483 27.96 -6.22 24.11
N VAL A 484 26.83 -5.83 23.62
CA VAL A 484 26.32 -6.17 22.28
C VAL A 484 26.43 -4.95 21.41
N SER A 485 27.18 -5.05 20.33
CA SER A 485 27.26 -3.98 19.34
C SER A 485 25.88 -3.73 18.71
N ILE A 486 25.57 -2.47 18.39
CA ILE A 486 24.35 -2.08 17.70
C ILE A 486 24.19 -2.86 16.37
N HIS A 487 25.29 -3.20 15.70
CA HIS A 487 25.26 -4.07 14.50
C HIS A 487 24.79 -5.50 14.77
N SER A 488 24.83 -5.96 16.01
CA SER A 488 24.43 -7.31 16.41
C SER A 488 23.06 -7.36 17.07
N LEU A 489 22.25 -6.31 16.92
CA LEU A 489 20.91 -6.24 17.53
C LEU A 489 19.97 -7.33 17.04
N HIS A 490 20.13 -7.81 15.81
CA HIS A 490 19.41 -8.98 15.31
C HIS A 490 19.57 -10.25 16.17
N LYS A 491 20.57 -10.26 17.05
CA LYS A 491 20.81 -11.34 18.03
C LYS A 491 20.06 -11.13 19.35
N VAL A 492 19.44 -9.97 19.56
CA VAL A 492 18.75 -9.62 20.80
C VAL A 492 17.27 -9.42 20.53
N SER A 493 16.42 -10.00 21.35
CA SER A 493 14.96 -9.82 21.28
C SER A 493 14.39 -9.59 22.69
N LYS A 494 13.27 -8.85 22.77
CA LYS A 494 12.58 -8.65 24.04
C LYS A 494 12.03 -9.98 24.54
N TYR A 495 12.26 -10.29 25.82
CA TYR A 495 11.71 -11.51 26.43
C TYR A 495 10.19 -11.46 26.44
N LYS A 496 9.55 -12.48 25.86
CA LYS A 496 8.10 -12.66 25.87
C LYS A 496 7.77 -13.87 26.76
N GLY A 497 7.52 -13.64 28.04
CA GLY A 497 7.08 -14.64 29.01
C GLY A 497 5.63 -14.47 29.43
N LYS A 498 5.14 -15.30 30.34
CA LYS A 498 3.83 -15.11 30.98
C LYS A 498 3.83 -13.79 31.76
N GLU A 499 2.81 -12.97 31.58
CA GLU A 499 2.64 -11.73 32.31
C GLU A 499 2.67 -12.00 33.83
N GLY A 500 3.57 -11.29 34.52
CA GLY A 500 3.68 -11.33 35.99
C GLY A 500 4.83 -12.15 36.59
N GLU A 501 5.54 -12.97 35.83
CA GLU A 501 6.72 -13.71 36.36
C GLU A 501 8.03 -13.20 35.74
N ALA A 502 8.93 -12.69 36.59
CA ALA A 502 10.28 -12.31 36.16
C ALA A 502 11.09 -13.56 35.78
N PRO A 503 11.67 -13.61 34.56
CA PRO A 503 12.47 -14.76 34.15
C PRO A 503 13.75 -14.87 34.97
N ARG A 504 14.25 -16.07 35.15
CA ARG A 504 15.57 -16.29 35.72
C ARG A 504 16.65 -15.87 34.72
N LEU A 505 17.58 -15.04 35.16
CA LEU A 505 18.75 -14.66 34.36
C LEU A 505 19.65 -15.89 34.12
N ASN A 506 20.16 -16.02 32.91
CA ASN A 506 21.13 -17.07 32.60
C ASN A 506 22.51 -16.75 33.22
N LYS A 507 23.24 -17.81 33.55
CA LYS A 507 24.64 -17.68 34.01
C LYS A 507 25.56 -17.87 32.81
N LEU A 508 26.47 -16.93 32.58
CA LEU A 508 27.45 -17.00 31.51
C LEU A 508 28.44 -18.17 31.71
N GLY A 509 28.96 -18.74 30.64
CA GLY A 509 29.99 -19.77 30.66
C GLY A 509 29.58 -21.16 31.15
N THR A 510 28.33 -21.41 31.53
CA THR A 510 27.89 -22.71 32.07
C THR A 510 27.41 -23.72 31.02
N GLY A 511 27.32 -23.32 29.77
CA GLY A 511 26.74 -24.17 28.70
C GLY A 511 25.27 -24.54 28.91
N ALA A 512 24.60 -24.01 29.94
CA ALA A 512 23.21 -24.32 30.26
C ALA A 512 22.23 -23.86 29.15
N TRP A 513 22.49 -22.69 28.56
CA TRP A 513 21.72 -22.18 27.45
C TRP A 513 21.87 -23.01 26.17
N GLU A 514 23.08 -23.42 25.84
CA GLU A 514 23.34 -24.34 24.72
C GLU A 514 22.67 -25.67 24.91
N LYS A 515 22.77 -26.27 26.11
CA LYS A 515 22.04 -27.52 26.45
C LYS A 515 20.52 -27.37 26.33
N LEU A 516 19.95 -26.20 26.69
CA LEU A 516 18.54 -25.92 26.54
C LEU A 516 18.16 -25.81 25.04
N LYS A 517 18.97 -25.08 24.24
CA LYS A 517 18.79 -25.01 22.79
C LYS A 517 18.85 -26.39 22.13
N ASP A 518 19.82 -27.22 22.49
CA ASP A 518 20.00 -28.54 21.90
C ASP A 518 18.87 -29.51 22.30
N ARG A 519 18.39 -29.46 23.54
CA ARG A 519 17.19 -30.20 23.95
C ARG A 519 15.95 -29.78 23.15
N THR A 520 15.81 -28.46 22.93
CA THR A 520 14.68 -27.96 22.15
C THR A 520 14.82 -28.35 20.68
N LYS A 521 16.03 -28.27 20.09
CA LYS A 521 16.31 -28.74 18.74
C LYS A 521 16.03 -30.26 18.59
N THR A 522 16.38 -31.05 19.57
CA THR A 522 16.14 -32.49 19.54
C THR A 522 14.65 -32.80 19.58
N LYS A 523 13.90 -32.17 20.48
CA LYS A 523 12.44 -32.28 20.50
C LYS A 523 11.79 -31.87 19.18
N ILE A 524 12.24 -30.78 18.57
CA ILE A 524 11.75 -30.32 17.25
C ILE A 524 12.10 -31.38 16.17
N LYS A 525 13.31 -31.95 16.20
CA LYS A 525 13.71 -33.01 15.25
C LYS A 525 12.88 -34.27 15.41
N ASP A 526 12.50 -34.65 16.64
CA ASP A 526 11.67 -35.81 16.88
C ASP A 526 10.23 -35.62 16.37
N ILE A 527 9.65 -34.43 16.63
CA ILE A 527 8.35 -34.04 16.08
C ILE A 527 8.42 -34.00 14.53
N ALA A 528 9.49 -33.45 13.97
CA ALA A 528 9.68 -33.42 12.52
C ALA A 528 9.78 -34.83 11.92
N ARG A 529 10.45 -35.76 12.60
CA ARG A 529 10.60 -37.14 12.14
C ARG A 529 9.24 -37.89 12.11
N ASP A 530 8.39 -37.66 13.10
CA ASP A 530 7.03 -38.26 13.15
C ASP A 530 6.15 -37.66 12.05
N LEU A 531 6.25 -36.36 11.82
CA LEU A 531 5.55 -35.68 10.71
C LEU A 531 6.03 -36.17 9.34
N ILE A 532 7.34 -36.33 9.15
CA ILE A 532 7.93 -36.86 7.90
C ILE A 532 7.47 -38.28 7.63
N LYS A 533 7.36 -39.14 8.66
CA LYS A 533 6.85 -40.51 8.54
C LYS A 533 5.40 -40.54 8.09
N LEU A 534 4.56 -39.71 8.71
CA LEU A 534 3.14 -39.57 8.32
C LEU A 534 3.00 -39.05 6.87
N TYR A 535 3.85 -38.08 6.48
CA TYR A 535 3.86 -37.55 5.14
C TYR A 535 4.34 -38.56 4.09
N SER A 536 5.36 -39.35 4.42
CA SER A 536 5.84 -40.43 3.53
C SER A 536 4.76 -41.48 3.29
N GLN A 537 4.01 -41.89 4.31
CA GLN A 537 2.89 -42.82 4.19
C GLN A 537 1.80 -42.27 3.26
N ARG A 538 1.47 -40.96 3.40
CA ARG A 538 0.48 -40.31 2.56
C ARG A 538 0.94 -40.12 1.08
N ARG A 539 2.23 -39.99 0.87
CA ARG A 539 2.83 -39.89 -0.48
C ARG A 539 2.72 -41.18 -1.31
N GLU A 540 2.52 -42.33 -0.65
CA GLU A 540 2.31 -43.63 -1.27
C GLU A 540 0.85 -43.87 -1.66
N GLU A 541 -0.10 -43.09 -1.13
CA GLU A 541 -1.52 -43.23 -1.43
C GLU A 541 -1.88 -42.59 -2.77
N LYS A 542 -2.88 -43.13 -3.47
CA LYS A 542 -3.44 -42.56 -4.70
C LYS A 542 -4.57 -41.59 -4.34
N GLY A 543 -4.44 -40.32 -4.76
CA GLY A 543 -5.48 -39.32 -4.68
C GLY A 543 -6.34 -39.25 -5.94
N PHE A 544 -7.27 -38.31 -5.93
CA PHE A 544 -8.00 -37.96 -7.13
C PHE A 544 -7.18 -36.97 -7.96
N GLN A 545 -7.01 -37.24 -9.26
CA GLN A 545 -6.33 -36.35 -10.19
C GLN A 545 -7.35 -35.43 -10.86
N TYR A 546 -7.23 -34.12 -10.58
CA TYR A 546 -8.11 -33.12 -11.17
C TYR A 546 -7.74 -32.82 -12.61
N SER A 547 -8.75 -32.43 -13.39
CA SER A 547 -8.59 -32.04 -14.79
C SER A 547 -7.82 -30.72 -14.92
N PRO A 548 -7.15 -30.46 -16.05
CA PRO A 548 -6.60 -29.15 -16.39
C PRO A 548 -7.66 -28.05 -16.35
N ASP A 549 -7.23 -26.79 -16.24
CA ASP A 549 -8.14 -25.65 -16.10
C ASP A 549 -9.15 -25.55 -17.25
N SER A 550 -10.43 -25.55 -16.89
CA SER A 550 -11.55 -25.33 -17.81
C SER A 550 -11.66 -23.85 -18.21
N PHE A 551 -12.46 -23.56 -19.22
CA PHE A 551 -12.81 -22.20 -19.61
C PHE A 551 -13.37 -21.39 -18.42
N LEU A 552 -14.32 -21.94 -17.66
CA LEU A 552 -14.92 -21.28 -16.51
C LEU A 552 -13.88 -20.98 -15.41
N GLN A 553 -12.85 -21.81 -15.25
CA GLN A 553 -11.75 -21.52 -14.34
C GLN A 553 -10.93 -20.30 -14.79
N ARG A 554 -10.64 -20.19 -16.08
CA ARG A 554 -9.93 -19.04 -16.64
C ARG A 554 -10.75 -17.74 -16.55
N GLU A 555 -12.06 -17.82 -16.80
CA GLU A 555 -12.99 -16.71 -16.64
C GLU A 555 -13.04 -16.24 -15.18
N LEU A 556 -13.17 -17.16 -14.22
CA LEU A 556 -13.08 -16.85 -12.80
C LEU A 556 -11.79 -16.10 -12.46
N GLU A 557 -10.64 -16.63 -12.90
CA GLU A 557 -9.34 -16.03 -12.59
C GLU A 557 -9.15 -14.65 -13.24
N ALA A 558 -9.68 -14.47 -14.42
CA ALA A 558 -9.69 -13.17 -15.09
C ALA A 558 -10.62 -12.15 -14.39
N SER A 559 -11.69 -12.62 -13.74
CA SER A 559 -12.65 -11.76 -13.03
C SER A 559 -12.19 -11.30 -11.66
N PHE A 560 -11.04 -11.76 -11.14
CA PHE A 560 -10.53 -11.29 -9.86
C PHE A 560 -10.16 -9.80 -9.91
N ILE A 561 -10.56 -9.07 -8.85
CA ILE A 561 -10.47 -7.60 -8.76
C ILE A 561 -9.00 -7.14 -8.76
N TYR A 562 -8.09 -7.97 -8.23
CA TYR A 562 -6.68 -7.61 -8.06
C TYR A 562 -5.78 -8.41 -9.00
N GLU A 563 -4.69 -7.77 -9.42
CA GLU A 563 -3.60 -8.47 -10.09
C GLU A 563 -2.82 -9.32 -9.09
N ASP A 564 -2.51 -10.55 -9.50
CA ASP A 564 -1.71 -11.43 -8.68
C ASP A 564 -0.28 -10.92 -8.57
N THR A 565 0.24 -10.87 -7.35
CA THR A 565 1.68 -10.72 -7.16
C THR A 565 2.41 -11.95 -7.70
N PRO A 566 3.72 -11.85 -8.05
CA PRO A 566 4.49 -13.00 -8.51
C PRO A 566 4.39 -14.20 -7.56
N ASP A 567 4.35 -13.95 -6.24
CA ASP A 567 4.23 -14.99 -5.23
C ASP A 567 2.84 -15.62 -5.20
N GLN A 568 1.77 -14.83 -5.38
CA GLN A 568 0.39 -15.35 -5.48
C GLN A 568 0.24 -16.21 -6.73
N SER A 569 0.76 -15.77 -7.89
CA SER A 569 0.74 -16.52 -9.14
C SER A 569 1.49 -17.85 -8.98
N LYS A 570 2.66 -17.83 -8.33
CA LYS A 570 3.44 -19.03 -8.04
C LYS A 570 2.69 -19.97 -7.10
N ALA A 571 2.14 -19.46 -5.99
CA ALA A 571 1.39 -20.27 -5.04
C ALA A 571 0.15 -20.92 -5.69
N THR A 572 -0.54 -20.19 -6.58
CA THR A 572 -1.69 -20.72 -7.34
C THR A 572 -1.25 -21.81 -8.30
N ALA A 573 -0.15 -21.60 -9.03
CA ALA A 573 0.41 -22.61 -9.95
C ALA A 573 0.83 -23.88 -9.20
N ASP A 574 1.50 -23.72 -8.04
CA ASP A 574 1.90 -24.83 -7.18
C ASP A 574 0.70 -25.65 -6.71
N VAL A 575 -0.37 -24.99 -6.23
CA VAL A 575 -1.61 -25.64 -5.77
C VAL A 575 -2.28 -26.40 -6.91
N LYS A 576 -2.40 -25.81 -8.09
CA LYS A 576 -2.99 -26.47 -9.26
C LYS A 576 -2.18 -27.69 -9.71
N ALA A 577 -0.85 -27.56 -9.76
CA ALA A 577 0.03 -28.68 -10.12
C ALA A 577 -0.10 -29.86 -9.15
N ASP A 578 -0.22 -29.58 -7.84
CA ASP A 578 -0.45 -30.62 -6.85
C ASP A 578 -1.82 -31.30 -7.05
N MET A 579 -2.90 -30.52 -7.28
CA MET A 579 -4.25 -31.06 -7.54
C MET A 579 -4.31 -31.90 -8.82
N GLU A 580 -3.53 -31.55 -9.84
CA GLU A 580 -3.42 -32.30 -11.11
C GLU A 580 -2.51 -33.53 -11.00
N SER A 581 -1.86 -33.74 -9.88
CA SER A 581 -1.04 -34.93 -9.64
C SER A 581 -1.90 -36.12 -9.18
N THR A 582 -1.34 -37.31 -9.32
CA THR A 582 -1.98 -38.55 -8.84
C THR A 582 -1.87 -38.75 -7.33
N ARG A 583 -1.24 -37.83 -6.62
CA ARG A 583 -1.00 -37.88 -5.17
C ARG A 583 -1.89 -36.87 -4.46
N PRO A 584 -2.43 -37.22 -3.27
CA PRO A 584 -3.22 -36.26 -2.51
C PRO A 584 -2.38 -35.06 -2.11
N MET A 585 -2.84 -33.84 -2.43
CA MET A 585 -2.20 -32.61 -2.03
C MET A 585 -2.18 -32.44 -0.52
N ASP A 586 -1.07 -31.99 0.06
CA ASP A 586 -0.98 -31.45 1.42
C ASP A 586 -0.07 -30.23 1.42
N ARG A 587 -0.63 -29.11 1.01
CA ARG A 587 0.12 -27.86 0.85
C ARG A 587 -0.25 -26.84 1.90
N LEU A 588 0.79 -26.19 2.44
CA LEU A 588 0.66 -25.03 3.32
C LEU A 588 0.95 -23.74 2.53
N VAL A 589 -0.01 -22.85 2.47
CA VAL A 589 0.17 -21.47 1.95
C VAL A 589 0.33 -20.53 3.12
N CYS A 590 1.51 -19.93 3.23
CA CYS A 590 1.88 -18.98 4.27
C CYS A 590 2.00 -17.58 3.67
N GLY A 591 1.43 -16.57 4.33
CA GLY A 591 1.52 -15.18 3.92
C GLY A 591 0.84 -14.29 4.94
N ASP A 592 1.25 -13.04 5.05
CA ASP A 592 0.66 -12.11 6.02
C ASP A 592 -0.83 -11.86 5.75
N VAL A 593 -1.50 -11.21 6.68
CA VAL A 593 -2.92 -10.82 6.55
C VAL A 593 -3.06 -9.86 5.35
N GLY A 594 -4.04 -10.11 4.47
CA GLY A 594 -4.24 -9.30 3.27
C GLY A 594 -3.31 -9.61 2.09
N PHE A 595 -2.50 -10.68 2.16
CA PHE A 595 -1.65 -11.11 1.03
C PHE A 595 -2.37 -12.06 0.05
N GLY A 596 -3.70 -12.08 0.04
CA GLY A 596 -4.51 -12.78 -0.97
C GLY A 596 -4.53 -14.31 -0.84
N LYS A 597 -4.23 -14.89 0.34
CA LYS A 597 -4.34 -16.36 0.56
C LYS A 597 -5.71 -16.91 0.20
N THR A 598 -6.78 -16.16 0.49
CA THR A 598 -8.15 -16.55 0.20
C THR A 598 -8.42 -16.65 -1.30
N GLU A 599 -7.80 -15.81 -2.12
CA GLU A 599 -7.93 -15.86 -3.59
C GLU A 599 -7.34 -17.17 -4.15
N VAL A 600 -6.23 -17.65 -3.58
CA VAL A 600 -5.67 -18.97 -3.93
C VAL A 600 -6.64 -20.09 -3.54
N ALA A 601 -7.28 -19.98 -2.37
CA ALA A 601 -8.25 -20.96 -1.90
C ALA A 601 -9.53 -21.01 -2.75
N VAL A 602 -10.04 -19.86 -3.21
CA VAL A 602 -11.23 -19.78 -4.08
C VAL A 602 -10.96 -20.48 -5.42
N ARG A 603 -9.78 -20.24 -6.01
CA ARG A 603 -9.36 -20.89 -7.27
C ARG A 603 -9.26 -22.41 -7.12
N ALA A 604 -8.64 -22.89 -6.04
CA ALA A 604 -8.55 -24.32 -5.75
C ALA A 604 -9.94 -24.95 -5.52
N ALA A 605 -10.82 -24.23 -4.79
CA ALA A 605 -12.16 -24.71 -4.51
C ALA A 605 -12.98 -24.83 -5.80
N PHE A 606 -12.94 -23.85 -6.68
CA PHE A 606 -13.69 -23.91 -7.92
C PHE A 606 -13.14 -25.00 -8.87
N LYS A 607 -11.82 -25.18 -8.93
CA LYS A 607 -11.20 -26.29 -9.69
C LYS A 607 -11.75 -27.65 -9.22
N ALA A 608 -11.90 -27.84 -7.90
CA ALA A 608 -12.48 -29.07 -7.37
C ALA A 608 -13.98 -29.20 -7.73
N VAL A 609 -14.74 -28.11 -7.69
CA VAL A 609 -16.16 -28.10 -8.08
C VAL A 609 -16.36 -28.39 -9.57
N ALA A 610 -15.46 -27.88 -10.44
CA ALA A 610 -15.48 -28.15 -11.86
C ALA A 610 -15.40 -29.64 -12.20
N ASP A 611 -14.72 -30.44 -11.37
CA ASP A 611 -14.65 -31.91 -11.47
C ASP A 611 -15.70 -32.62 -10.59
N ASN A 612 -16.80 -31.93 -10.24
CA ASN A 612 -17.93 -32.44 -9.45
C ASN A 612 -17.55 -32.94 -8.03
N LYS A 613 -16.44 -32.43 -7.47
CA LYS A 613 -16.07 -32.73 -6.07
C LYS A 613 -16.63 -31.67 -5.13
N GLN A 614 -16.94 -32.10 -3.90
CA GLN A 614 -17.32 -31.17 -2.84
C GLN A 614 -16.10 -30.63 -2.11
N VAL A 615 -16.23 -29.40 -1.59
CA VAL A 615 -15.17 -28.70 -0.87
C VAL A 615 -15.64 -28.37 0.54
N ALA A 616 -14.79 -28.63 1.52
CA ALA A 616 -14.97 -28.20 2.90
C ALA A 616 -13.97 -27.09 3.25
N VAL A 617 -14.44 -25.97 3.76
CA VAL A 617 -13.60 -24.85 4.25
C VAL A 617 -13.78 -24.75 5.76
N LEU A 618 -12.73 -25.08 6.50
CA LEU A 618 -12.73 -25.08 7.96
C LEU A 618 -12.02 -23.84 8.48
N VAL A 619 -12.70 -23.08 9.32
CA VAL A 619 -12.21 -21.84 9.92
C VAL A 619 -12.40 -21.85 11.45
N PRO A 620 -11.57 -21.11 12.23
CA PRO A 620 -11.60 -21.18 13.69
C PRO A 620 -12.82 -20.50 14.35
N THR A 621 -13.38 -19.48 13.72
CA THR A 621 -14.46 -18.66 14.29
C THR A 621 -15.66 -18.60 13.35
N THR A 622 -16.85 -18.33 13.94
CA THR A 622 -18.10 -18.19 13.18
C THR A 622 -18.11 -16.95 12.30
N VAL A 623 -17.43 -15.90 12.73
CA VAL A 623 -17.29 -14.67 11.96
C VAL A 623 -16.45 -14.90 10.71
N LEU A 624 -15.30 -15.57 10.85
CA LEU A 624 -14.50 -15.97 9.67
C LEU A 624 -15.30 -16.90 8.74
N ALA A 625 -16.14 -17.79 9.30
CA ALA A 625 -17.01 -18.62 8.47
C ALA A 625 -17.99 -17.79 7.63
N TYR A 626 -18.58 -16.79 8.23
CA TYR A 626 -19.51 -15.90 7.54
C TYR A 626 -18.78 -15.04 6.49
N GLN A 627 -17.61 -14.49 6.80
CA GLN A 627 -16.80 -13.70 5.86
C GLN A 627 -16.33 -14.53 4.66
N HIS A 628 -15.73 -15.69 4.91
CA HIS A 628 -15.38 -16.59 3.81
C HIS A 628 -16.61 -16.98 2.97
N PHE A 629 -17.76 -17.18 3.61
CA PHE A 629 -19.00 -17.45 2.89
C PHE A 629 -19.37 -16.29 1.96
N GLN A 630 -19.34 -15.07 2.43
CA GLN A 630 -19.63 -13.90 1.59
C GLN A 630 -18.60 -13.75 0.46
N THR A 631 -17.32 -13.84 0.78
CA THR A 631 -16.24 -13.75 -0.24
C THR A 631 -16.38 -14.84 -1.31
N PHE A 632 -16.56 -16.09 -0.92
CA PHE A 632 -16.71 -17.19 -1.88
C PHE A 632 -17.99 -17.03 -2.71
N LYS A 633 -19.11 -16.65 -2.08
CA LYS A 633 -20.39 -16.42 -2.76
C LYS A 633 -20.29 -15.32 -3.78
N GLU A 634 -19.58 -14.23 -3.44
CA GLU A 634 -19.38 -13.09 -4.33
C GLU A 634 -18.44 -13.43 -5.48
N ARG A 635 -17.29 -14.06 -5.19
CA ARG A 635 -16.31 -14.46 -6.22
C ARG A 635 -16.86 -15.49 -7.20
N LEU A 636 -17.72 -16.39 -6.73
CA LEU A 636 -18.31 -17.46 -7.53
C LEU A 636 -19.72 -17.11 -8.07
N LYS A 637 -20.12 -15.84 -7.97
CA LYS A 637 -21.41 -15.37 -8.48
C LYS A 637 -21.45 -15.52 -10.01
N GLY A 638 -22.54 -16.12 -10.52
CA GLY A 638 -22.67 -16.38 -11.97
C GLY A 638 -22.09 -17.71 -12.44
N LEU A 639 -21.34 -18.41 -11.61
CA LEU A 639 -20.82 -19.74 -11.90
C LEU A 639 -21.73 -20.85 -11.32
N PRO A 640 -21.75 -22.06 -11.90
CA PRO A 640 -22.59 -23.16 -11.46
C PRO A 640 -22.05 -23.78 -10.15
N CYS A 641 -22.02 -23.00 -9.08
CA CYS A 641 -21.47 -23.39 -7.79
C CYS A 641 -22.36 -22.89 -6.65
N ARG A 642 -22.83 -23.80 -5.80
CA ARG A 642 -23.59 -23.45 -4.61
C ARG A 642 -22.71 -23.47 -3.37
N VAL A 643 -22.53 -22.29 -2.78
CA VAL A 643 -21.77 -22.08 -1.54
C VAL A 643 -22.74 -21.95 -0.36
N GLU A 644 -22.49 -22.66 0.71
CA GLU A 644 -23.25 -22.58 1.97
C GLU A 644 -22.31 -22.55 3.16
N TYR A 645 -22.80 -22.04 4.31
CA TYR A 645 -22.02 -22.06 5.54
C TYR A 645 -22.77 -22.73 6.68
N LEU A 646 -22.04 -23.28 7.64
CA LEU A 646 -22.56 -23.97 8.80
C LEU A 646 -21.90 -23.42 10.06
N SER A 647 -22.67 -22.64 10.85
CA SER A 647 -22.23 -22.07 12.13
C SER A 647 -23.33 -22.16 13.18
N ARG A 648 -23.02 -21.83 14.43
CA ARG A 648 -24.01 -21.76 15.53
C ARG A 648 -25.03 -20.62 15.32
N ALA A 649 -24.70 -19.62 14.53
CA ALA A 649 -25.58 -18.48 14.25
C ALA A 649 -26.78 -18.85 13.34
N ARG A 650 -26.73 -19.99 12.64
CA ARG A 650 -27.87 -20.46 11.81
C ARG A 650 -28.91 -21.16 12.65
N THR A 651 -30.19 -21.01 12.30
CA THR A 651 -31.28 -21.71 12.92
C THR A 651 -31.17 -23.23 12.66
N ALA A 652 -31.74 -24.04 13.57
CA ALA A 652 -31.70 -25.51 13.44
C ALA A 652 -32.34 -26.00 12.14
N ALA A 653 -33.41 -25.32 11.66
CA ALA A 653 -34.05 -25.65 10.39
C ALA A 653 -33.13 -25.38 9.18
N GLN A 654 -32.45 -24.22 9.14
CA GLN A 654 -31.49 -23.88 8.10
C GLN A 654 -30.28 -24.81 8.11
N ALA A 655 -29.73 -25.13 9.28
CA ALA A 655 -28.63 -26.08 9.41
C ALA A 655 -28.99 -27.46 8.87
N LYS A 656 -30.20 -27.96 9.19
CA LYS A 656 -30.71 -29.24 8.70
C LYS A 656 -30.89 -29.25 7.17
N ALA A 657 -31.36 -28.14 6.58
CA ALA A 657 -31.50 -27.99 5.13
C ALA A 657 -30.13 -28.03 4.42
N VAL A 658 -29.12 -27.35 4.97
CA VAL A 658 -27.75 -27.35 4.43
C VAL A 658 -27.15 -28.76 4.50
N VAL A 659 -27.27 -29.45 5.64
CA VAL A 659 -26.74 -30.83 5.79
C VAL A 659 -27.43 -31.79 4.82
N LYS A 660 -28.72 -31.67 4.61
CA LYS A 660 -29.46 -32.48 3.63
C LYS A 660 -29.00 -32.21 2.19
N GLY A 661 -28.88 -30.94 1.81
CA GLY A 661 -28.38 -30.54 0.48
C GLY A 661 -26.94 -30.99 0.24
N LEU A 662 -26.10 -30.98 1.28
CA LEU A 662 -24.71 -31.47 1.21
C LEU A 662 -24.68 -32.98 0.92
N ALA A 663 -25.45 -33.75 1.64
CA ALA A 663 -25.56 -35.21 1.45
C ALA A 663 -26.16 -35.57 0.07
N GLY A 664 -27.06 -34.73 -0.48
CA GLY A 664 -27.61 -34.83 -1.83
C GLY A 664 -26.63 -34.46 -2.94
N GLY A 665 -25.60 -33.70 -2.64
CA GLY A 665 -24.64 -33.15 -3.63
C GLY A 665 -25.09 -31.84 -4.25
N GLU A 666 -26.13 -31.18 -3.70
CA GLU A 666 -26.61 -29.86 -4.16
C GLU A 666 -25.72 -28.72 -3.66
N VAL A 667 -25.02 -28.92 -2.53
CA VAL A 667 -24.07 -27.96 -1.97
C VAL A 667 -22.69 -28.39 -2.40
N ASN A 668 -22.00 -27.51 -3.15
CA ASN A 668 -20.66 -27.78 -3.66
C ASN A 668 -19.57 -27.38 -2.67
N ILE A 669 -19.72 -26.22 -2.00
CA ILE A 669 -18.76 -25.71 -1.05
C ILE A 669 -19.45 -25.46 0.28
N LEU A 670 -18.96 -26.11 1.35
CA LEU A 670 -19.44 -25.91 2.71
C LEU A 670 -18.36 -25.22 3.55
N ILE A 671 -18.67 -24.05 4.08
CA ILE A 671 -17.78 -23.26 4.93
C ILE A 671 -18.28 -23.33 6.37
N GLY A 672 -17.38 -23.47 7.37
CA GLY A 672 -17.80 -23.39 8.77
C GLY A 672 -16.71 -23.73 9.75
N THR A 673 -17.10 -23.73 11.02
CA THR A 673 -16.22 -24.04 12.15
C THR A 673 -16.12 -25.55 12.39
N HIS A 674 -15.57 -25.96 13.52
CA HIS A 674 -15.54 -27.38 13.97
C HIS A 674 -16.89 -28.12 13.86
N ARG A 675 -18.01 -27.43 13.66
CA ARG A 675 -19.34 -27.97 13.41
C ARG A 675 -19.40 -28.80 12.13
N ILE A 676 -18.57 -28.51 11.12
CA ILE A 676 -18.47 -29.31 9.88
C ILE A 676 -18.00 -30.75 10.18
N LEU A 677 -17.26 -30.95 11.25
CA LEU A 677 -16.74 -32.26 11.67
C LEU A 677 -17.74 -33.06 12.53
N GLY A 678 -19.00 -32.63 12.58
CA GLY A 678 -20.07 -33.29 13.28
C GLY A 678 -20.44 -34.63 12.61
N LYS A 679 -20.84 -35.62 13.40
CA LYS A 679 -21.22 -36.95 12.89
C LYS A 679 -22.44 -36.94 11.95
N ASP A 680 -23.23 -35.89 12.03
CA ASP A 680 -24.42 -35.65 11.20
C ASP A 680 -24.10 -35.02 9.86
N VAL A 681 -22.92 -34.48 9.69
CA VAL A 681 -22.47 -33.84 8.44
C VAL A 681 -21.77 -34.90 7.58
N LYS A 682 -22.41 -35.24 6.49
CA LYS A 682 -21.90 -36.23 5.52
C LYS A 682 -21.78 -35.60 4.16
N PHE A 683 -20.57 -35.62 3.61
CA PHE A 683 -20.31 -35.23 2.21
C PHE A 683 -20.64 -36.41 1.30
N LYS A 684 -21.18 -36.15 0.13
CA LYS A 684 -21.39 -37.13 -0.91
C LYS A 684 -20.09 -37.56 -1.56
N ASP A 685 -19.24 -36.61 -1.89
CA ASP A 685 -17.93 -36.81 -2.52
C ASP A 685 -16.98 -35.65 -2.21
N LEU A 686 -16.33 -35.70 -1.04
CA LEU A 686 -15.39 -34.68 -0.59
C LEU A 686 -14.04 -34.85 -1.33
N GLY A 687 -13.64 -33.87 -2.15
CA GLY A 687 -12.37 -33.89 -2.86
C GLY A 687 -11.31 -32.92 -2.30
N LEU A 688 -11.75 -31.78 -1.75
CA LEU A 688 -10.83 -30.77 -1.22
C LEU A 688 -11.22 -30.30 0.18
N LEU A 689 -10.24 -30.24 1.07
CA LEU A 689 -10.34 -29.69 2.42
C LEU A 689 -9.43 -28.46 2.54
N ILE A 690 -10.03 -27.31 2.73
CA ILE A 690 -9.32 -26.06 2.98
C ILE A 690 -9.36 -25.76 4.48
N ILE A 691 -8.23 -25.46 5.11
CA ILE A 691 -8.12 -25.16 6.54
C ILE A 691 -7.47 -23.80 6.69
N ASP A 692 -8.18 -22.85 7.29
CA ASP A 692 -7.62 -21.57 7.63
C ASP A 692 -7.20 -21.53 9.11
N GLU A 693 -5.98 -20.98 9.38
CA GLU A 693 -5.43 -20.82 10.73
C GLU A 693 -5.45 -22.15 11.57
N GLU A 694 -4.90 -23.23 11.00
CA GLU A 694 -4.87 -24.56 11.64
C GLU A 694 -4.33 -24.54 13.09
N GLN A 695 -3.43 -23.61 13.41
CA GLN A 695 -2.84 -23.50 14.76
C GLN A 695 -3.86 -23.13 15.85
N LYS A 696 -4.97 -22.49 15.48
CA LYS A 696 -6.04 -22.10 16.42
C LYS A 696 -6.97 -23.25 16.80
N PHE A 697 -6.86 -24.42 16.16
CA PHE A 697 -7.69 -25.57 16.47
C PHE A 697 -7.10 -26.42 17.62
N GLY A 698 -7.98 -26.86 18.50
CA GLY A 698 -7.63 -27.78 19.60
C GLY A 698 -7.25 -29.19 19.13
N VAL A 699 -6.60 -29.95 20.00
CA VAL A 699 -6.08 -31.32 19.71
C VAL A 699 -7.16 -32.26 19.17
N SER A 700 -8.36 -32.25 19.76
CA SER A 700 -9.47 -33.13 19.35
C SER A 700 -10.00 -32.84 17.94
N VAL A 701 -9.92 -31.59 17.51
CA VAL A 701 -10.30 -31.17 16.15
C VAL A 701 -9.22 -31.61 15.16
N LYS A 702 -7.96 -31.47 15.51
CA LYS A 702 -6.82 -31.94 14.70
C LYS A 702 -6.83 -33.44 14.48
N GLU A 703 -7.24 -34.21 15.48
CA GLU A 703 -7.38 -35.65 15.37
C GLU A 703 -8.48 -36.07 14.36
N LYS A 704 -9.65 -35.43 14.43
CA LYS A 704 -10.74 -35.65 13.46
C LYS A 704 -10.35 -35.21 12.04
N LEU A 705 -9.60 -34.14 11.92
CA LEU A 705 -9.05 -33.67 10.63
C LEU A 705 -8.10 -34.70 10.03
N ARG A 706 -7.27 -35.36 10.83
CA ARG A 706 -6.38 -36.45 10.37
C ARG A 706 -7.16 -37.58 9.72
N GLN A 707 -8.33 -37.94 10.26
CA GLN A 707 -9.18 -38.99 9.71
C GLN A 707 -9.83 -38.59 8.37
N LEU A 708 -10.18 -37.31 8.19
CA LEU A 708 -10.74 -36.82 6.94
C LEU A 708 -9.69 -36.64 5.85
N LYS A 709 -8.41 -36.46 6.22
CA LYS A 709 -7.32 -36.16 5.31
C LYS A 709 -6.79 -37.36 4.51
N VAL A 710 -7.20 -38.58 4.80
CA VAL A 710 -6.52 -39.79 4.27
C VAL A 710 -6.46 -39.81 2.75
N ASN A 711 -7.57 -39.52 2.05
CA ASN A 711 -7.62 -39.51 0.57
C ASN A 711 -8.18 -38.19 -0.02
N VAL A 712 -8.12 -37.10 0.71
CA VAL A 712 -8.68 -35.82 0.33
C VAL A 712 -7.54 -34.80 0.20
N ASP A 713 -7.52 -34.05 -0.86
CA ASP A 713 -6.60 -32.94 -1.04
C ASP A 713 -6.76 -31.91 0.07
N THR A 714 -5.67 -31.46 0.64
CA THR A 714 -5.69 -30.53 1.75
C THR A 714 -4.86 -29.29 1.45
N LEU A 715 -5.52 -28.13 1.50
CA LEU A 715 -4.91 -26.82 1.43
C LEU A 715 -5.00 -26.15 2.80
N THR A 716 -3.89 -25.86 3.42
CA THR A 716 -3.85 -25.13 4.69
C THR A 716 -3.34 -23.72 4.47
N MET A 717 -3.97 -22.75 5.09
CA MET A 717 -3.56 -21.34 5.05
C MET A 717 -3.17 -20.88 6.46
N THR A 718 -2.17 -19.99 6.55
CA THR A 718 -1.80 -19.34 7.81
C THR A 718 -1.25 -17.93 7.57
N ALA A 719 -1.57 -17.01 8.49
CA ALA A 719 -1.03 -15.65 8.48
C ALA A 719 0.28 -15.54 9.28
N THR A 720 0.58 -16.47 10.17
CA THR A 720 1.79 -16.40 10.97
C THR A 720 3.00 -16.83 10.15
N PRO A 721 3.99 -15.95 9.92
CA PRO A 721 5.21 -16.34 9.23
C PRO A 721 5.92 -17.43 10.05
N ILE A 722 6.19 -18.56 9.42
CA ILE A 722 6.92 -19.64 10.05
C ILE A 722 8.39 -19.21 10.18
N PRO A 723 9.01 -19.19 11.38
CA PRO A 723 10.42 -18.85 11.52
C PRO A 723 11.29 -19.72 10.60
N ARG A 724 12.32 -19.15 10.00
CA ARG A 724 13.19 -19.85 9.02
C ARG A 724 13.65 -21.24 9.48
N THR A 725 13.96 -21.41 10.76
CA THR A 725 14.36 -22.69 11.35
C THR A 725 13.25 -23.74 11.36
N LEU A 726 11.99 -23.32 11.57
CA LEU A 726 10.83 -24.19 11.48
C LEU A 726 10.47 -24.49 10.01
N GLN A 727 10.67 -23.52 9.13
CA GLN A 727 10.49 -23.65 7.69
C GLN A 727 11.38 -24.77 7.10
N PHE A 728 12.66 -24.83 7.50
CA PHE A 728 13.58 -25.90 7.10
C PHE A 728 13.19 -27.28 7.65
N SER A 729 12.60 -27.33 8.85
CA SER A 729 12.14 -28.59 9.44
C SER A 729 10.83 -29.10 8.80
N LEU A 730 10.00 -28.20 8.26
CA LEU A 730 8.76 -28.53 7.56
C LEU A 730 8.97 -28.81 6.07
N MET A 731 10.07 -28.38 5.46
CA MET A 731 10.38 -28.60 4.04
C MET A 731 10.44 -30.08 3.61
N GLY A 732 10.55 -31.02 4.55
CA GLY A 732 10.47 -32.45 4.25
C GLY A 732 9.13 -33.09 4.63
N ALA A 733 8.29 -32.37 5.38
CA ALA A 733 7.06 -32.90 5.96
C ALA A 733 5.78 -32.42 5.25
N ARG A 734 5.84 -31.30 4.50
CA ARG A 734 4.67 -30.71 3.85
C ARG A 734 5.12 -29.78 2.72
N ASP A 735 4.36 -29.74 1.63
CA ASP A 735 4.63 -28.80 0.54
C ASP A 735 4.26 -27.36 0.99
N LEU A 736 5.13 -26.40 0.68
CA LEU A 736 5.03 -25.04 1.21
C LEU A 736 5.11 -24.01 0.08
N SER A 737 4.16 -23.11 0.06
CA SER A 737 4.20 -21.88 -0.76
C SER A 737 4.15 -20.67 0.17
N VAL A 738 5.05 -19.70 -0.03
CA VAL A 738 5.14 -18.50 0.81
C VAL A 738 4.85 -17.28 -0.05
N ILE A 739 3.88 -16.47 0.36
CA ILE A 739 3.53 -15.18 -0.25
C ILE A 739 4.18 -14.10 0.60
N GLN A 740 5.23 -13.46 0.10
CA GLN A 740 5.98 -12.41 0.78
C GLN A 740 5.69 -11.01 0.23
N THR A 741 5.27 -10.94 -1.01
CA THR A 741 4.97 -9.68 -1.68
C THR A 741 3.54 -9.25 -1.37
N PRO A 742 3.33 -8.07 -0.75
CA PRO A 742 1.99 -7.52 -0.55
C PRO A 742 1.36 -7.18 -1.90
N PRO A 743 0.02 -7.23 -2.02
CA PRO A 743 -0.67 -6.72 -3.19
C PRO A 743 -0.31 -5.26 -3.47
N PRO A 744 -0.10 -4.85 -4.74
CA PRO A 744 0.33 -3.51 -5.09
C PRO A 744 -0.68 -2.42 -4.66
N ASN A 745 -1.95 -2.77 -4.57
CA ASN A 745 -3.05 -1.87 -4.25
C ASN A 745 -3.39 -1.80 -2.75
N ARG A 746 -2.54 -2.34 -1.88
CA ARG A 746 -2.74 -2.24 -0.45
C ARG A 746 -2.34 -0.84 0.03
N TYR A 747 -3.34 -0.04 0.43
CA TYR A 747 -3.08 1.23 1.09
C TYR A 747 -2.34 0.99 2.41
N PRO A 748 -1.22 1.66 2.66
CA PRO A 748 -0.60 1.61 3.97
C PRO A 748 -1.57 2.22 4.99
N ILE A 749 -1.71 1.57 6.15
CA ILE A 749 -2.50 2.13 7.24
C ILE A 749 -1.80 3.41 7.70
N GLN A 750 -2.50 4.53 7.60
CA GLN A 750 -2.04 5.79 8.17
C GLN A 750 -2.23 5.71 9.69
N THR A 751 -1.13 5.83 10.43
CA THR A 751 -1.15 5.80 11.89
C THR A 751 -0.76 7.17 12.42
N GLU A 752 -1.61 7.72 13.27
CA GLU A 752 -1.40 9.00 13.94
C GLU A 752 -1.46 8.81 15.45
N VAL A 753 -0.66 9.56 16.18
CA VAL A 753 -0.65 9.54 17.66
C VAL A 753 -1.02 10.93 18.15
N HIS A 754 -2.13 11.01 18.86
CA HIS A 754 -2.67 12.24 19.41
C HIS A 754 -2.95 12.10 20.91
N THR A 755 -2.98 13.20 21.63
CA THR A 755 -3.61 13.26 22.95
C THR A 755 -5.11 13.03 22.79
N PHE A 756 -5.76 12.45 23.81
CA PHE A 756 -7.19 12.21 23.76
C PHE A 756 -7.94 13.54 23.59
N ASN A 757 -8.67 13.67 22.50
CA ASN A 757 -9.42 14.87 22.15
C ASN A 757 -10.73 14.47 21.45
N ASP A 758 -11.86 14.98 21.97
CA ASP A 758 -13.20 14.70 21.45
C ASP A 758 -13.38 15.17 20.01
N GLU A 759 -12.74 16.27 19.62
CA GLU A 759 -12.83 16.84 18.26
C GLU A 759 -12.19 15.91 17.23
N ILE A 760 -10.97 15.41 17.50
CA ILE A 760 -10.25 14.48 16.59
C ILE A 760 -11.05 13.18 16.42
N ILE A 761 -11.63 12.68 17.50
CA ILE A 761 -12.47 11.47 17.48
C ILE A 761 -13.71 11.71 16.63
N THR A 762 -14.37 12.85 16.83
CA THR A 762 -15.57 13.23 16.10
C THR A 762 -15.28 13.39 14.61
N ASP A 763 -14.20 14.06 14.25
CA ASP A 763 -13.77 14.23 12.86
C ASP A 763 -13.42 12.90 12.19
N ALA A 764 -12.71 12.02 12.90
CA ALA A 764 -12.36 10.70 12.37
C ALA A 764 -13.60 9.82 12.12
N ILE A 765 -14.59 9.86 13.01
CA ILE A 765 -15.85 9.12 12.85
C ILE A 765 -16.64 9.71 11.68
N ASN A 766 -16.79 11.04 11.61
CA ASN A 766 -17.51 11.71 10.53
C ASN A 766 -16.85 11.45 9.16
N PHE A 767 -15.51 11.44 9.12
CA PHE A 767 -14.78 11.12 7.89
C PHE A 767 -15.10 9.71 7.41
N GLU A 768 -15.10 8.72 8.31
CA GLU A 768 -15.44 7.35 7.92
C GLU A 768 -16.91 7.21 7.54
N MET A 769 -17.84 7.83 8.27
CA MET A 769 -19.27 7.81 7.95
C MET A 769 -19.58 8.47 6.61
N SER A 770 -18.89 9.56 6.26
CA SER A 770 -19.11 10.29 4.99
C SER A 770 -18.78 9.45 3.76
N ARG A 771 -17.90 8.47 3.90
CA ARG A 771 -17.51 7.52 2.85
C ARG A 771 -18.13 6.12 3.01
N ASN A 772 -19.20 5.99 3.82
CA ASN A 772 -19.83 4.73 4.19
C ASN A 772 -18.86 3.72 4.86
N GLY A 773 -17.82 4.22 5.51
CA GLY A 773 -16.90 3.43 6.31
C GLY A 773 -17.45 3.14 7.71
N GLN A 774 -16.77 2.25 8.43
CA GLN A 774 -17.10 1.88 9.81
C GLN A 774 -15.90 2.10 10.74
N VAL A 775 -16.13 2.30 12.01
CA VAL A 775 -15.08 2.61 12.99
C VAL A 775 -15.04 1.55 14.09
N PHE A 776 -13.85 0.99 14.33
CA PHE A 776 -13.55 0.25 15.56
C PHE A 776 -12.94 1.20 16.58
N PHE A 777 -13.63 1.41 17.67
CA PHE A 777 -13.14 2.18 18.80
C PHE A 777 -12.75 1.23 19.93
N VAL A 778 -11.45 1.10 20.21
CA VAL A 778 -10.96 0.13 21.20
C VAL A 778 -10.51 0.84 22.47
N ASN A 779 -11.06 0.41 23.61
CA ASN A 779 -10.66 0.88 24.94
C ASN A 779 -10.46 -0.30 25.89
N ASN A 780 -9.37 -0.28 26.68
CA ASN A 780 -9.02 -1.40 27.56
C ASN A 780 -9.94 -1.58 28.80
N ARG A 781 -10.75 -0.58 29.13
CA ARG A 781 -11.59 -0.59 30.33
C ARG A 781 -13.07 -0.60 29.97
N ILE A 782 -13.78 -1.65 30.42
CA ILE A 782 -15.22 -1.79 30.18
C ILE A 782 -16.02 -0.62 30.80
N SER A 783 -15.59 -0.13 31.98
CA SER A 783 -16.24 1.00 32.66
C SER A 783 -16.35 2.28 31.83
N ASN A 784 -15.37 2.49 30.97
CA ASN A 784 -15.28 3.73 30.17
C ASN A 784 -16.10 3.64 28.86
N LEU A 785 -16.52 2.46 28.43
CA LEU A 785 -17.22 2.29 27.16
C LEU A 785 -18.57 3.01 27.15
N VAL A 786 -19.26 3.07 28.28
CA VAL A 786 -20.55 3.76 28.39
C VAL A 786 -20.39 5.28 28.32
N GLU A 787 -19.33 5.81 28.94
CA GLU A 787 -19.01 7.25 28.89
C GLU A 787 -18.59 7.66 27.48
N LEU A 788 -17.75 6.86 26.82
CA LEU A 788 -17.32 7.08 25.45
C LEU A 788 -18.51 7.02 24.48
N LYS A 789 -19.42 6.08 24.66
CA LYS A 789 -20.66 6.02 23.90
C LYS A 789 -21.47 7.32 24.03
N ALA A 790 -21.71 7.78 25.27
CA ALA A 790 -22.44 9.00 25.53
C ALA A 790 -21.75 10.25 24.95
N MET A 791 -20.40 10.28 24.94
CA MET A 791 -19.62 11.36 24.33
C MET A 791 -19.83 11.39 22.81
N ILE A 792 -19.72 10.24 22.14
CA ILE A 792 -19.89 10.15 20.68
C ILE A 792 -21.35 10.49 20.29
N GLU A 793 -22.34 9.95 20.99
CA GLU A 793 -23.75 10.23 20.72
C GLU A 793 -24.11 11.71 20.91
N ARG A 794 -23.44 12.40 21.83
CA ARG A 794 -23.61 13.85 22.03
C ARG A 794 -23.04 14.66 20.86
N ASN A 795 -21.87 14.26 20.33
CA ASN A 795 -21.17 15.00 19.30
C ASN A 795 -21.65 14.61 17.88
N ILE A 796 -22.14 13.37 17.70
CA ILE A 796 -22.63 12.83 16.43
C ILE A 796 -23.97 12.10 16.70
N PRO A 797 -25.11 12.83 16.75
CA PRO A 797 -26.40 12.23 17.11
C PRO A 797 -26.89 11.12 16.18
N ASP A 798 -26.52 11.16 14.91
CA ASP A 798 -26.94 10.17 13.88
C ASP A 798 -26.07 8.91 13.86
N CYS A 799 -25.03 8.82 14.69
CA CYS A 799 -24.11 7.70 14.74
C CYS A 799 -24.72 6.49 15.45
N ARG A 800 -24.77 5.35 14.78
CA ARG A 800 -25.27 4.07 15.34
C ARG A 800 -24.12 3.34 16.02
N ILE A 801 -24.17 3.22 17.34
CA ILE A 801 -23.07 2.70 18.15
C ILE A 801 -23.48 1.42 18.88
N CYS A 802 -22.68 0.35 18.73
CA CYS A 802 -22.78 -0.86 19.54
C CYS A 802 -21.58 -1.04 20.46
N ILE A 803 -21.76 -1.78 21.53
CA ILE A 803 -20.70 -2.09 22.51
C ILE A 803 -20.47 -3.61 22.52
N GLY A 804 -19.19 -4.01 22.49
CA GLY A 804 -18.78 -5.42 22.58
C GLY A 804 -17.62 -5.62 23.52
N HIS A 805 -17.78 -6.49 24.56
CA HIS A 805 -16.72 -6.80 25.52
C HIS A 805 -16.75 -8.25 26.00
N GLY A 806 -15.65 -8.72 26.57
CA GLY A 806 -15.44 -10.11 26.93
C GLY A 806 -16.28 -10.65 28.10
N GLN A 807 -17.03 -9.78 28.80
CA GLN A 807 -17.95 -10.21 29.87
C GLN A 807 -19.37 -10.48 29.35
N MET A 808 -19.62 -10.20 28.05
CA MET A 808 -20.91 -10.51 27.42
C MET A 808 -21.03 -12.01 27.14
N GLU A 809 -22.29 -12.49 27.08
CA GLU A 809 -22.54 -13.84 26.62
C GLU A 809 -22.01 -14.05 25.20
N PRO A 810 -21.29 -15.16 24.91
CA PRO A 810 -20.67 -15.37 23.61
C PRO A 810 -21.62 -15.27 22.41
N ALA A 811 -22.89 -15.68 22.60
CA ALA A 811 -23.90 -15.60 21.54
C ALA A 811 -24.35 -14.16 21.24
N GLU A 812 -24.41 -13.33 22.26
CA GLU A 812 -24.77 -11.91 22.15
C GLU A 812 -23.65 -11.12 21.50
N LEU A 813 -22.41 -11.36 21.94
CA LEU A 813 -21.23 -10.72 21.34
C LEU A 813 -21.12 -11.08 19.85
N GLU A 814 -21.32 -12.35 19.50
CA GLU A 814 -21.30 -12.84 18.12
C GLU A 814 -22.37 -12.14 17.26
N LYS A 815 -23.57 -11.95 17.80
CA LYS A 815 -24.65 -11.24 17.13
C LYS A 815 -24.30 -9.77 16.87
N ILE A 816 -23.82 -9.07 17.89
CA ILE A 816 -23.40 -7.65 17.76
C ILE A 816 -22.36 -7.49 16.66
N ILE A 817 -21.42 -8.40 16.58
CA ILE A 817 -20.37 -8.36 15.57
C ILE A 817 -20.93 -8.63 14.18
N LEU A 818 -21.83 -9.61 14.03
CA LEU A 818 -22.47 -9.87 12.74
C LEU A 818 -23.33 -8.68 12.30
N ASP A 819 -24.07 -8.07 13.22
CA ASP A 819 -24.86 -6.86 12.94
C ASP A 819 -23.95 -5.69 12.54
N PHE A 820 -22.76 -5.53 13.19
CA PHE A 820 -21.79 -4.54 12.79
C PHE A 820 -21.21 -4.82 11.40
N VAL A 821 -20.80 -6.04 11.10
CA VAL A 821 -20.30 -6.44 9.76
C VAL A 821 -21.37 -6.22 8.67
N ASN A 822 -22.65 -6.36 9.00
CA ASN A 822 -23.75 -6.10 8.08
C ASN A 822 -24.13 -4.62 7.95
N TYR A 823 -23.35 -3.69 8.50
CA TYR A 823 -23.58 -2.24 8.46
C TYR A 823 -24.81 -1.76 9.24
N ASP A 824 -25.26 -2.54 10.23
CA ASP A 824 -26.33 -2.08 11.14
C ASP A 824 -25.84 -1.02 12.13
N TYR A 825 -24.52 -0.93 12.34
CA TYR A 825 -23.86 0.04 13.20
C TYR A 825 -22.65 0.70 12.49
N ASP A 826 -22.40 1.95 12.82
CA ASP A 826 -21.31 2.76 12.26
C ASP A 826 -20.04 2.67 13.12
N VAL A 827 -20.21 2.55 14.44
CA VAL A 827 -19.11 2.44 15.41
C VAL A 827 -19.29 1.23 16.31
N LEU A 828 -18.25 0.39 16.42
CA LEU A 828 -18.15 -0.67 17.41
C LEU A 828 -17.17 -0.26 18.52
N LEU A 829 -17.70 0.06 19.69
CA LEU A 829 -16.94 0.27 20.92
C LEU A 829 -16.58 -1.06 21.55
N ALA A 830 -15.29 -1.37 21.68
CA ALA A 830 -14.87 -2.71 22.09
C ALA A 830 -13.65 -2.71 23.02
N THR A 831 -13.49 -3.80 23.76
CA THR A 831 -12.25 -4.07 24.48
C THR A 831 -11.24 -4.82 23.58
N THR A 832 -9.99 -4.92 24.02
CA THR A 832 -8.90 -5.60 23.26
C THR A 832 -9.19 -7.06 22.86
N ILE A 833 -10.18 -7.69 23.46
CA ILE A 833 -10.59 -9.07 23.11
C ILE A 833 -11.04 -9.16 21.64
N ILE A 834 -11.61 -8.10 21.13
CA ILE A 834 -12.03 -8.02 19.73
C ILE A 834 -10.83 -7.76 18.82
N ALA A 835 -9.84 -6.99 19.25
CA ALA A 835 -8.66 -6.68 18.46
C ALA A 835 -7.86 -7.93 18.06
N VAL A 836 -7.71 -8.90 18.94
CA VAL A 836 -6.98 -10.15 18.66
C VAL A 836 -7.72 -11.07 17.68
N SER A 837 -9.04 -11.09 17.73
CA SER A 837 -9.88 -11.92 16.83
C SER A 837 -10.14 -11.27 15.48
N TYR A 838 -9.97 -9.95 15.37
CA TYR A 838 -10.42 -9.13 14.25
C TYR A 838 -9.32 -8.46 13.43
N THR A 839 -8.06 -8.58 13.79
CA THR A 839 -6.95 -8.15 12.90
C THR A 839 -7.00 -8.84 11.53
N HIS A 840 -7.63 -10.00 11.45
CA HIS A 840 -7.87 -10.74 10.20
C HIS A 840 -9.10 -10.25 9.40
N LEU A 841 -10.03 -9.54 10.04
CA LEU A 841 -11.22 -9.01 9.38
C LEU A 841 -10.92 -7.86 8.41
N ARG A 842 -9.99 -6.99 8.78
CA ARG A 842 -9.71 -5.76 8.04
C ARG A 842 -9.00 -5.94 6.70
N ALA A 843 -8.32 -7.04 6.49
CA ALA A 843 -7.57 -7.23 5.24
C ALA A 843 -8.48 -7.47 4.02
N HIS A 844 -9.75 -7.80 4.24
CA HIS A 844 -10.72 -8.03 3.17
C HIS A 844 -11.69 -6.87 2.94
N GLU A 845 -11.87 -5.96 3.91
CA GLU A 845 -12.89 -4.92 3.85
C GLU A 845 -12.40 -3.56 3.31
N THR A 846 -11.10 -3.29 3.33
CA THR A 846 -10.57 -2.06 2.70
C THR A 846 -10.64 -2.05 1.18
N ASP A 847 -11.06 -3.17 0.60
CA ASP A 847 -11.01 -3.42 -0.83
C ASP A 847 -12.37 -3.45 -1.53
N SER A 848 -13.49 -3.31 -0.81
CA SER A 848 -14.81 -3.44 -1.42
C SER A 848 -15.56 -2.13 -1.66
N TYR A 849 -15.06 -0.98 -1.20
CA TYR A 849 -15.70 0.32 -1.41
C TYR A 849 -14.66 1.44 -1.61
N LEU A 850 -14.19 1.55 -2.81
CA LEU A 850 -13.76 2.80 -3.46
C LEU A 850 -13.97 2.66 -4.96
#